data_c1677e7e3215b73e0109f1206bf4383e
#
_entry.id   c1677e7e3215b73e0109f1206bf4383e
#
_cell.length_a   1.000
_cell.length_b   1.000
_cell.length_c   1.000
_cell.angle_alpha   90.00
_cell.angle_beta   90.00
_cell.angle_gamma   90.00
#
_symmetry.space_group_name_H-M   'P 1'
#
loop_
_entity.id
_entity.type
_entity.pdbx_description
1 polymer ?
#
loop_
_entity_poly.entity_id
_entity_poly.type
_entity_poly.pdbx_seq_one_letter_code
_entity_poly.pdbx_strand_id
1 'polypeptide(L)'
;MIKEFIKRDGTIVPFDASKALGWGKWGAKGFAKFIDWQKIVVQTVSQMPERCKAKDFNDGLIRNALNEDTWAGQLMAGRIYATDIHKEVFGGKKRRSLREVHDIMQAANVMVVLNYSDTEYAQIEEWIDHERDFHCAHYQLKQGRDKYALRNRISKRVYETRQHALMRVAMVVCEQHDPITRMARLESMFSDLSHERLSAPTPNHNNMGTGHNGFFSCCLFTCGDTKESITASTVIAEVMTYMSAGLGENMQVRSLGDPIRGGSIIHSGKIPYYGKQTGVVKSNKQGSRGGSLNEFFSGFDPEVTELMVLKNPRTPINKRNRSIDYTMMLNNWLLAKSSADEEIYLFNAFSAPDLYAAMYGKSLDAFVELYEKYEADESFEKTYVSARKLVVNARSEGFETGRFYLLLIDEVNYHTPHRDPILSSNLCVEITQPTHYYDHLTELYSEKFLGFITFDTEEKQGMLLDSNEPVEIKGMVGAVAAIELKEGVEFRKKGTFTYSRVTRVIETRREPEVSLCALAAIIVTNCETEEQYAECAYNALYMIDYCIDNNHYALPHMKLTAQARRNAGVGIMDLAHHMARKKLSYTSQEGLMEIHRVGERHAYHLIRASIRLGQERGNAEWIHKTDWPRGWTPLHTYNQNVDTLAPFVYHYDWNQVSLDLIAQGGGRFSSLIAHMPGESSSKYSAATNSLMPLRYLSILKTDGDNSMIWVAPEADTLKEWYTIAWNMTRKDFTNLYAVIQKWTDMSISADDYQTFKGDEKISSSALIEETNYMAFMGRKSLYYTNSETSDKEALATVMTRKVRRDVDEDGLDLSGPVCTSDGCSV
;
A
#
# COMPACT_ATOMS: atom_id res chain seq x y z
N MET A 1 -29.84 -36.87 17.75
CA MET A 1 -30.14 -35.68 18.54
C MET A 1 -29.28 -35.70 19.79
N ILE A 2 -28.78 -34.52 20.17
CA ILE A 2 -27.95 -34.37 21.38
C ILE A 2 -28.73 -34.80 22.61
N LYS A 3 -28.12 -35.64 23.49
CA LYS A 3 -28.63 -35.99 24.78
C LYS A 3 -27.88 -35.32 25.92
N GLU A 4 -26.55 -35.13 25.76
CA GLU A 4 -25.66 -34.62 26.78
C GLU A 4 -24.67 -33.61 26.22
N PHE A 5 -24.36 -32.59 27.00
CA PHE A 5 -23.28 -31.66 26.74
C PHE A 5 -22.07 -31.92 27.65
N ILE A 6 -20.89 -31.93 27.06
CA ILE A 6 -19.60 -31.89 27.77
C ILE A 6 -19.15 -30.45 27.82
N LYS A 7 -19.10 -29.87 29.03
CA LYS A 7 -18.54 -28.49 29.21
C LYS A 7 -17.03 -28.46 29.07
N ARG A 8 -16.44 -27.29 29.01
CA ARG A 8 -14.96 -27.09 28.89
C ARG A 8 -14.19 -27.66 30.07
N ASP A 9 -14.79 -27.68 31.28
CA ASP A 9 -14.24 -28.28 32.50
C ASP A 9 -14.41 -29.80 32.56
N GLY A 10 -14.95 -30.43 31.53
CA GLY A 10 -15.22 -31.84 31.44
C GLY A 10 -16.57 -32.27 32.07
N THR A 11 -17.29 -31.38 32.72
CA THR A 11 -18.58 -31.68 33.34
C THR A 11 -19.61 -32.07 32.26
N ILE A 12 -20.30 -33.20 32.48
CA ILE A 12 -21.39 -33.67 31.63
C ILE A 12 -22.72 -33.20 32.20
N VAL A 13 -23.55 -32.58 31.38
CA VAL A 13 -24.87 -32.09 31.72
C VAL A 13 -25.91 -32.55 30.69
N PRO A 14 -27.17 -32.79 31.06
CA PRO A 14 -28.24 -33.08 30.11
C PRO A 14 -28.39 -31.94 29.10
N PHE A 15 -28.74 -32.28 27.86
CA PHE A 15 -29.06 -31.29 26.84
C PHE A 15 -30.37 -30.57 27.17
N ASP A 16 -30.34 -29.25 27.08
CA ASP A 16 -31.49 -28.38 27.31
C ASP A 16 -31.77 -27.58 26.03
N ALA A 17 -32.80 -27.94 25.30
CA ALA A 17 -33.19 -27.30 24.04
C ALA A 17 -33.57 -25.82 24.26
N SER A 18 -34.12 -25.46 25.41
CA SER A 18 -34.48 -24.05 25.69
C SER A 18 -33.24 -23.15 25.80
N LYS A 19 -32.16 -23.69 26.39
CA LYS A 19 -30.87 -23.00 26.47
C LYS A 19 -30.21 -22.89 25.11
N ALA A 20 -30.28 -23.93 24.27
CA ALA A 20 -29.75 -23.88 22.89
C ALA A 20 -30.49 -22.82 22.06
N LEU A 21 -31.84 -22.79 22.15
CA LEU A 21 -32.63 -21.74 21.48
C LEU A 21 -32.35 -20.36 22.07
N GLY A 22 -32.22 -20.22 23.39
CA GLY A 22 -31.83 -18.96 24.04
C GLY A 22 -30.50 -18.46 23.59
N TRP A 23 -29.54 -19.35 23.35
CA TRP A 23 -28.20 -19.02 22.83
C TRP A 23 -28.24 -18.53 21.38
N GLY A 24 -28.99 -19.21 20.51
CA GLY A 24 -29.22 -18.77 19.14
C GLY A 24 -29.93 -17.42 19.05
N LYS A 25 -30.98 -17.21 19.90
CA LYS A 25 -31.68 -15.93 20.00
C LYS A 25 -30.75 -14.79 20.44
N TRP A 26 -29.88 -15.05 21.43
CA TRP A 26 -28.87 -14.08 21.85
C TRP A 26 -27.87 -13.78 20.71
N GLY A 27 -27.41 -14.81 20.01
CA GLY A 27 -26.52 -14.68 18.87
C GLY A 27 -27.09 -13.75 17.77
N ALA A 28 -28.41 -13.80 17.52
CA ALA A 28 -29.13 -13.02 16.53
C ALA A 28 -29.66 -11.67 17.04
N LYS A 29 -29.42 -11.29 18.28
CA LYS A 29 -29.95 -10.06 18.90
C LYS A 29 -29.55 -8.82 18.10
N GLY A 30 -30.56 -8.02 17.69
CA GLY A 30 -30.39 -6.78 16.91
C GLY A 30 -30.61 -6.97 15.41
N PHE A 31 -30.47 -8.18 14.86
CA PHE A 31 -30.63 -8.45 13.42
C PHE A 31 -31.44 -9.73 13.12
N ALA A 32 -32.21 -10.20 14.10
CA ALA A 32 -33.02 -11.42 13.97
C ALA A 32 -34.04 -11.38 12.81
N LYS A 33 -34.40 -10.19 12.29
CA LYS A 33 -35.29 -10.04 11.14
C LYS A 33 -34.62 -10.42 9.80
N PHE A 34 -33.31 -10.49 9.75
CA PHE A 34 -32.52 -10.81 8.56
C PHE A 34 -32.00 -12.25 8.53
N ILE A 35 -32.21 -13.04 9.60
CA ILE A 35 -31.68 -14.38 9.73
C ILE A 35 -32.65 -15.31 10.46
N ASP A 36 -32.88 -16.50 9.93
CA ASP A 36 -33.67 -17.55 10.63
C ASP A 36 -32.77 -18.30 11.62
N TRP A 37 -32.51 -17.66 12.76
CA TRP A 37 -31.67 -18.22 13.82
C TRP A 37 -32.25 -19.52 14.43
N GLN A 38 -33.59 -19.72 14.40
CA GLN A 38 -34.25 -20.95 14.90
C GLN A 38 -33.87 -22.13 13.99
N LYS A 39 -34.00 -21.96 12.68
CA LYS A 39 -33.56 -22.94 11.69
C LYS A 39 -32.08 -23.31 11.89
N ILE A 40 -31.20 -22.34 12.11
CA ILE A 40 -29.76 -22.55 12.35
C ILE A 40 -29.55 -23.40 13.60
N VAL A 41 -30.23 -23.12 14.72
CA VAL A 41 -30.14 -23.91 15.95
C VAL A 41 -30.62 -25.35 15.71
N VAL A 42 -31.77 -25.51 15.08
CA VAL A 42 -32.34 -26.84 14.78
C VAL A 42 -31.40 -27.66 13.89
N GLN A 43 -30.90 -27.07 12.82
CA GLN A 43 -29.91 -27.73 11.96
C GLN A 43 -28.67 -28.14 12.72
N THR A 44 -28.14 -27.25 13.57
CA THR A 44 -26.96 -27.57 14.38
C THR A 44 -27.23 -28.74 15.33
N VAL A 45 -28.36 -28.75 16.05
CA VAL A 45 -28.74 -29.85 16.95
C VAL A 45 -28.83 -31.17 16.16
N SER A 46 -29.37 -31.15 14.94
CA SER A 46 -29.53 -32.37 14.12
C SER A 46 -28.19 -32.92 13.60
N GLN A 47 -27.18 -32.08 13.44
CA GLN A 47 -25.87 -32.48 12.95
C GLN A 47 -24.89 -32.96 14.02
N MET A 48 -25.26 -32.79 15.32
CA MET A 48 -24.36 -33.11 16.42
C MET A 48 -24.59 -34.54 16.93
N PRO A 49 -23.54 -35.20 17.47
CA PRO A 49 -23.63 -36.49 18.10
C PRO A 49 -24.46 -36.44 19.42
N GLU A 50 -24.89 -37.60 19.88
CA GLU A 50 -25.70 -37.69 21.13
C GLU A 50 -24.98 -37.08 22.34
N ARG A 51 -23.67 -37.26 22.44
CA ARG A 51 -22.80 -36.58 23.42
C ARG A 51 -21.92 -35.58 22.69
N CYS A 52 -22.18 -34.29 22.89
CA CYS A 52 -21.57 -33.18 22.16
C CYS A 52 -20.76 -32.31 23.10
N LYS A 53 -19.54 -31.89 22.67
CA LYS A 53 -18.82 -30.82 23.39
C LYS A 53 -19.49 -29.49 23.13
N ALA A 54 -19.59 -28.65 24.15
CA ALA A 54 -20.14 -27.29 24.01
C ALA A 54 -19.41 -26.46 22.96
N LYS A 55 -18.11 -26.70 22.75
CA LYS A 55 -17.32 -26.06 21.68
C LYS A 55 -17.77 -26.52 20.30
N ASP A 56 -17.96 -27.83 20.11
CA ASP A 56 -18.37 -28.38 18.80
C ASP A 56 -19.77 -27.89 18.41
N PHE A 57 -20.64 -27.66 19.38
CA PHE A 57 -21.95 -27.05 19.18
C PHE A 57 -21.84 -25.60 18.75
N ASN A 58 -20.95 -24.78 19.38
CA ASN A 58 -20.68 -23.41 18.95
C ASN A 58 -20.10 -23.37 17.54
N ASP A 59 -19.13 -24.23 17.24
CA ASP A 59 -18.52 -24.35 15.92
C ASP A 59 -19.56 -24.71 14.84
N GLY A 60 -20.54 -25.57 15.21
CA GLY A 60 -21.69 -25.89 14.37
C GLY A 60 -22.62 -24.70 14.12
N LEU A 61 -22.93 -23.93 15.15
CA LEU A 61 -23.76 -22.72 15.04
C LEU A 61 -23.07 -21.69 14.15
N ILE A 62 -21.76 -21.47 14.36
CA ILE A 62 -20.95 -20.55 13.55
C ILE A 62 -21.01 -20.97 12.09
N ARG A 63 -20.75 -22.26 11.80
CA ARG A 63 -20.75 -22.79 10.43
C ARG A 63 -22.12 -22.62 9.77
N ASN A 64 -23.21 -23.00 10.46
CA ASN A 64 -24.55 -22.90 9.89
C ASN A 64 -24.98 -21.44 9.71
N ALA A 65 -24.59 -20.50 10.58
CA ALA A 65 -24.83 -19.07 10.40
C ALA A 65 -24.07 -18.50 9.21
N LEU A 66 -22.82 -18.91 9.01
CA LEU A 66 -22.02 -18.49 7.84
C LEU A 66 -22.55 -19.05 6.51
N ASN A 67 -23.17 -20.23 6.52
CA ASN A 67 -23.75 -20.85 5.33
C ASN A 67 -25.01 -20.11 4.82
N GLU A 68 -25.61 -19.22 5.62
CA GLU A 68 -26.70 -18.35 5.14
C GLU A 68 -26.19 -17.25 4.19
N ASP A 69 -24.87 -17.02 4.12
CA ASP A 69 -24.20 -16.10 3.21
C ASP A 69 -24.75 -14.66 3.26
N THR A 70 -25.07 -14.20 4.47
CA THR A 70 -25.66 -12.89 4.77
C THR A 70 -24.81 -12.12 5.76
N TRP A 71 -24.97 -10.80 5.82
CA TRP A 71 -24.32 -9.96 6.83
C TRP A 71 -24.78 -10.34 8.25
N ALA A 72 -26.07 -10.60 8.44
CA ALA A 72 -26.62 -11.08 9.69
C ALA A 72 -26.02 -12.43 10.13
N GLY A 73 -25.73 -13.31 9.16
CA GLY A 73 -24.99 -14.57 9.39
C GLY A 73 -23.59 -14.33 9.92
N GLN A 74 -22.88 -13.36 9.35
CA GLN A 74 -21.54 -12.94 9.82
C GLN A 74 -21.58 -12.40 11.24
N LEU A 75 -22.58 -11.55 11.57
CA LEU A 75 -22.72 -10.97 12.91
C LEU A 75 -23.12 -12.02 13.97
N MET A 76 -24.02 -12.97 13.63
CA MET A 76 -24.40 -14.07 14.53
C MET A 76 -23.20 -14.96 14.82
N ALA A 77 -22.49 -15.37 13.77
CA ALA A 77 -21.28 -16.19 13.89
C ALA A 77 -20.19 -15.46 14.69
N GLY A 78 -19.98 -14.16 14.42
CA GLY A 78 -19.01 -13.32 15.11
C GLY A 78 -19.30 -13.21 16.61
N ARG A 79 -20.55 -12.96 16.99
CA ARG A 79 -20.96 -12.86 18.40
C ARG A 79 -20.71 -14.16 19.18
N ILE A 80 -21.02 -15.30 18.58
CA ILE A 80 -20.73 -16.60 19.18
C ILE A 80 -19.22 -16.82 19.27
N TYR A 81 -18.47 -16.50 18.22
CA TYR A 81 -17.01 -16.65 18.17
C TYR A 81 -16.30 -15.75 19.18
N ALA A 82 -16.78 -14.50 19.38
CA ALA A 82 -16.27 -13.60 20.40
C ALA A 82 -16.28 -14.25 21.80
N THR A 83 -17.35 -14.98 22.15
CA THR A 83 -17.41 -15.68 23.44
C THR A 83 -16.32 -16.72 23.57
N ASP A 84 -15.96 -17.40 22.50
CA ASP A 84 -14.91 -18.41 22.52
C ASP A 84 -13.53 -17.79 22.66
N ILE A 85 -13.26 -16.66 21.98
CA ILE A 85 -12.03 -15.88 22.15
C ILE A 85 -11.92 -15.36 23.58
N HIS A 86 -12.97 -14.72 24.12
CA HIS A 86 -12.97 -14.21 25.49
C HIS A 86 -12.72 -15.31 26.52
N LYS A 87 -13.32 -16.50 26.36
CA LYS A 87 -13.04 -17.65 27.20
C LYS A 87 -11.63 -18.19 27.06
N GLU A 88 -11.06 -18.15 25.87
CA GLU A 88 -9.67 -18.54 25.62
C GLU A 88 -8.71 -17.60 26.35
N VAL A 89 -8.92 -16.28 26.25
CA VAL A 89 -8.07 -15.25 26.85
C VAL A 89 -8.22 -15.24 28.37
N PHE A 90 -9.44 -15.15 28.88
CA PHE A 90 -9.67 -14.95 30.30
C PHE A 90 -9.70 -16.24 31.13
N GLY A 91 -9.85 -17.39 30.48
CA GLY A 91 -9.87 -18.72 31.14
C GLY A 91 -11.11 -19.01 31.98
N GLY A 92 -12.10 -18.12 32.05
CA GLY A 92 -13.29 -18.21 32.84
C GLY A 92 -14.32 -17.13 32.58
N LYS A 93 -15.25 -16.94 33.54
CA LYS A 93 -16.30 -15.91 33.44
C LYS A 93 -15.84 -14.50 33.84
N LYS A 94 -14.84 -14.42 34.74
CA LYS A 94 -14.30 -13.13 35.18
C LYS A 94 -13.31 -12.64 34.15
N ARG A 95 -13.50 -11.42 33.65
CA ARG A 95 -12.51 -10.72 32.78
C ARG A 95 -11.28 -10.41 33.62
N ARG A 96 -10.11 -10.56 33.00
CA ARG A 96 -8.83 -10.07 33.53
C ARG A 96 -8.69 -8.62 33.13
N SER A 97 -8.06 -7.81 33.98
CA SER A 97 -7.68 -6.46 33.63
C SER A 97 -6.63 -6.44 32.52
N LEU A 98 -6.49 -5.31 31.81
CA LEU A 98 -5.44 -5.11 30.81
C LEU A 98 -4.06 -5.36 31.43
N ARG A 99 -3.83 -4.88 32.65
CA ARG A 99 -2.57 -5.08 33.39
C ARG A 99 -2.27 -6.57 33.58
N GLU A 100 -3.25 -7.34 34.05
CA GLU A 100 -3.10 -8.79 34.22
C GLU A 100 -2.81 -9.51 32.89
N VAL A 101 -3.44 -9.06 31.80
CA VAL A 101 -3.20 -9.61 30.46
C VAL A 101 -1.78 -9.30 30.00
N HIS A 102 -1.29 -8.06 30.16
CA HIS A 102 0.07 -7.65 29.81
C HIS A 102 1.11 -8.40 30.67
N ASP A 103 0.91 -8.55 31.99
CA ASP A 103 1.81 -9.30 32.85
C ASP A 103 1.94 -10.77 32.40
N ILE A 104 0.83 -11.41 31.98
CA ILE A 104 0.85 -12.76 31.41
C ILE A 104 1.65 -12.80 30.10
N MET A 105 1.48 -11.82 29.22
CA MET A 105 2.18 -11.77 27.95
C MET A 105 3.68 -11.50 28.12
N GLN A 106 4.05 -10.66 29.07
CA GLN A 106 5.44 -10.40 29.44
C GLN A 106 6.08 -11.65 30.06
N ALA A 107 5.40 -12.31 31.01
CA ALA A 107 5.86 -13.58 31.59
C ALA A 107 6.03 -14.69 30.54
N ALA A 108 5.20 -14.66 29.49
CA ALA A 108 5.31 -15.58 28.34
C ALA A 108 6.35 -15.16 27.30
N ASN A 109 7.04 -14.05 27.52
CA ASN A 109 8.06 -13.47 26.64
C ASN A 109 7.53 -13.20 25.20
N VAL A 110 6.28 -12.77 25.08
CA VAL A 110 5.65 -12.40 23.80
C VAL A 110 5.40 -10.89 23.71
N MET A 111 5.56 -10.16 24.81
CA MET A 111 5.38 -8.71 24.87
C MET A 111 6.50 -8.07 25.70
N VAL A 112 6.95 -6.88 25.28
CA VAL A 112 7.88 -6.06 26.06
C VAL A 112 7.14 -5.32 27.19
N VAL A 113 7.87 -4.87 28.20
CA VAL A 113 7.32 -4.03 29.25
C VAL A 113 7.03 -2.64 28.68
N LEU A 114 5.82 -2.13 28.91
CA LEU A 114 5.46 -0.76 28.60
C LEU A 114 5.52 0.11 29.84
N ASN A 115 6.04 1.32 29.70
CA ASN A 115 6.27 2.25 30.81
C ASN A 115 5.02 3.07 31.19
N TYR A 116 3.99 2.37 31.69
CA TYR A 116 2.77 2.97 32.26
C TYR A 116 2.64 2.57 33.72
N SER A 117 2.26 3.53 34.56
CA SER A 117 1.98 3.30 35.99
C SER A 117 0.69 2.49 36.19
N ASP A 118 0.50 1.93 37.38
CA ASP A 118 -0.72 1.21 37.74
C ASP A 118 -1.96 2.12 37.69
N THR A 119 -1.79 3.40 38.02
CA THR A 119 -2.87 4.42 37.93
C THR A 119 -3.28 4.63 36.47
N GLU A 120 -2.30 4.74 35.55
CA GLU A 120 -2.60 4.87 34.13
C GLU A 120 -3.25 3.61 33.57
N TYR A 121 -2.80 2.42 33.95
CA TYR A 121 -3.46 1.16 33.57
C TYR A 121 -4.92 1.11 34.04
N ALA A 122 -5.20 1.58 35.26
CA ALA A 122 -6.57 1.65 35.77
C ALA A 122 -7.45 2.60 34.94
N GLN A 123 -6.92 3.76 34.55
CA GLN A 123 -7.60 4.72 33.68
C GLN A 123 -7.81 4.15 32.26
N ILE A 124 -6.79 3.49 31.68
CA ILE A 124 -6.86 2.86 30.36
C ILE A 124 -7.93 1.77 30.32
N GLU A 125 -8.07 0.98 31.40
CA GLU A 125 -9.08 -0.07 31.51
C GLU A 125 -10.49 0.47 31.37
N GLU A 126 -10.76 1.70 31.87
CA GLU A 126 -12.08 2.34 31.77
C GLU A 126 -12.49 2.68 30.34
N TRP A 127 -11.52 2.87 29.42
CA TRP A 127 -11.79 3.16 28.03
C TRP A 127 -12.10 1.90 27.20
N ILE A 128 -11.79 0.70 27.70
CA ILE A 128 -11.95 -0.55 26.96
C ILE A 128 -13.39 -1.05 27.03
N ASP A 129 -14.15 -0.85 25.96
CA ASP A 129 -15.48 -1.45 25.80
C ASP A 129 -15.38 -2.83 25.16
N HIS A 130 -15.31 -3.86 25.99
CA HIS A 130 -15.27 -5.26 25.54
C HIS A 130 -16.55 -5.74 24.83
N GLU A 131 -17.68 -5.04 24.99
CA GLU A 131 -18.93 -5.40 24.31
C GLU A 131 -18.82 -5.15 22.79
N ARG A 132 -17.92 -4.29 22.36
CA ARG A 132 -17.65 -4.04 20.92
C ARG A 132 -17.20 -5.31 20.18
N ASP A 133 -16.48 -6.22 20.83
CA ASP A 133 -16.08 -7.49 20.23
C ASP A 133 -17.28 -8.35 19.82
N PHE A 134 -18.42 -8.26 20.54
CA PHE A 134 -19.65 -8.99 20.23
C PHE A 134 -20.49 -8.38 19.11
N HIS A 135 -20.08 -7.24 18.56
CA HIS A 135 -20.69 -6.59 17.41
C HIS A 135 -19.87 -6.79 16.12
N CYS A 136 -18.73 -7.46 16.22
CA CYS A 136 -17.87 -7.73 15.07
C CYS A 136 -18.42 -8.87 14.19
N ALA A 137 -18.21 -8.78 12.88
CA ALA A 137 -18.40 -9.89 11.96
C ALA A 137 -17.41 -11.03 12.26
N HIS A 138 -17.78 -12.26 11.94
CA HIS A 138 -16.93 -13.42 12.18
C HIS A 138 -15.54 -13.27 11.55
N TYR A 139 -15.47 -12.82 10.30
CA TYR A 139 -14.18 -12.67 9.61
C TYR A 139 -13.27 -11.62 10.26
N GLN A 140 -13.82 -10.56 10.90
CA GLN A 140 -13.03 -9.59 11.66
C GLN A 140 -12.30 -10.25 12.83
N LEU A 141 -13.07 -10.98 13.66
CA LEU A 141 -12.53 -11.67 14.82
C LEU A 141 -11.58 -12.79 14.43
N LYS A 142 -11.90 -13.52 13.35
CA LYS A 142 -11.03 -14.57 12.82
C LYS A 142 -9.70 -13.99 12.32
N GLN A 143 -9.75 -12.90 11.57
CA GLN A 143 -8.56 -12.18 11.13
C GLN A 143 -7.71 -11.69 12.32
N GLY A 144 -8.36 -11.09 13.31
CA GLY A 144 -7.69 -10.61 14.53
C GLY A 144 -7.03 -11.75 15.31
N ARG A 145 -7.78 -12.81 15.58
CA ARG A 145 -7.27 -13.96 16.33
C ARG A 145 -6.14 -14.69 15.60
N ASP A 146 -6.31 -14.94 14.31
CA ASP A 146 -5.39 -15.79 13.56
C ASP A 146 -4.13 -15.04 13.08
N LYS A 147 -4.19 -13.71 12.97
CA LYS A 147 -3.13 -12.92 12.36
C LYS A 147 -2.51 -11.84 13.26
N TYR A 148 -3.30 -11.18 14.11
CA TYR A 148 -2.88 -9.97 14.82
C TYR A 148 -2.73 -10.11 16.33
N ALA A 149 -3.57 -10.95 16.98
CA ALA A 149 -3.48 -11.18 18.40
C ALA A 149 -2.18 -11.90 18.78
N LEU A 150 -1.51 -11.41 19.82
CA LEU A 150 -0.33 -12.08 20.37
C LEU A 150 -0.72 -13.44 20.94
N ARG A 151 0.09 -14.44 20.61
CA ARG A 151 -0.21 -15.84 20.92
C ARG A 151 1.03 -16.66 21.26
N ASN A 152 0.81 -17.72 21.97
CA ASN A 152 1.82 -18.73 22.20
C ASN A 152 2.18 -19.42 20.88
N ARG A 153 3.48 -19.42 20.51
CA ARG A 153 3.94 -19.96 19.24
C ARG A 153 3.71 -21.46 19.08
N ILE A 154 3.69 -22.20 20.19
CA ILE A 154 3.54 -23.67 20.21
C ILE A 154 2.05 -24.05 20.30
N SER A 155 1.36 -23.61 21.36
CA SER A 155 -0.03 -23.98 21.61
C SER A 155 -1.05 -23.23 20.75
N LYS A 156 -0.62 -22.16 20.05
CA LYS A 156 -1.47 -21.25 19.26
C LYS A 156 -2.57 -20.53 20.07
N ARG A 157 -2.54 -20.65 21.41
CA ARG A 157 -3.45 -19.95 22.31
C ARG A 157 -3.18 -18.44 22.21
N VAL A 158 -4.24 -17.64 22.05
CA VAL A 158 -4.16 -16.18 22.08
C VAL A 158 -4.21 -15.66 23.51
N TYR A 159 -3.52 -14.53 23.72
CA TYR A 159 -3.42 -13.89 25.04
C TYR A 159 -4.34 -12.68 25.17
N GLU A 160 -4.77 -12.09 24.07
CA GLU A 160 -5.52 -10.83 24.03
C GLU A 160 -6.80 -10.93 23.20
N THR A 161 -7.81 -10.18 23.58
CA THR A 161 -9.02 -9.96 22.79
C THR A 161 -8.72 -8.91 21.71
N ARG A 162 -9.69 -8.66 20.81
CA ARG A 162 -9.52 -7.62 19.78
C ARG A 162 -9.30 -6.24 20.40
N GLN A 163 -10.09 -5.87 21.42
CA GLN A 163 -9.94 -4.57 22.08
C GLN A 163 -8.59 -4.43 22.80
N HIS A 164 -8.10 -5.50 23.44
CA HIS A 164 -6.74 -5.50 24.03
C HIS A 164 -5.66 -5.33 22.97
N ALA A 165 -5.78 -6.00 21.81
CA ALA A 165 -4.80 -5.87 20.72
C ALA A 165 -4.75 -4.44 20.14
N LEU A 166 -5.91 -3.79 20.00
CA LEU A 166 -6.00 -2.40 19.56
C LEU A 166 -5.41 -1.44 20.61
N MET A 167 -5.72 -1.66 21.90
CA MET A 167 -5.16 -0.88 23.01
C MET A 167 -3.64 -1.02 23.09
N ARG A 168 -3.11 -2.23 22.93
CA ARG A 168 -1.66 -2.46 22.89
C ARG A 168 -0.98 -1.61 21.80
N VAL A 169 -1.55 -1.58 20.60
CA VAL A 169 -1.03 -0.74 19.49
C VAL A 169 -1.02 0.72 19.88
N ALA A 170 -2.11 1.25 20.43
CA ALA A 170 -2.21 2.64 20.86
C ALA A 170 -1.22 2.97 21.99
N MET A 171 -1.09 2.09 23.00
CA MET A 171 -0.15 2.26 24.12
C MET A 171 1.29 2.32 23.65
N VAL A 172 1.70 1.44 22.73
CA VAL A 172 3.07 1.42 22.18
C VAL A 172 3.37 2.71 21.44
N VAL A 173 2.45 3.19 20.61
CA VAL A 173 2.63 4.43 19.83
C VAL A 173 2.72 5.65 20.74
N CYS A 174 1.96 5.69 21.84
CA CYS A 174 1.88 6.84 22.73
C CYS A 174 2.85 6.80 23.91
N GLU A 175 3.58 5.69 24.13
CA GLU A 175 4.49 5.52 25.27
C GLU A 175 5.53 6.66 25.40
N GLN A 176 6.09 7.07 24.27
CA GLN A 176 7.14 8.10 24.21
C GLN A 176 6.59 9.53 24.05
N HIS A 177 5.26 9.70 24.13
CA HIS A 177 4.66 11.02 24.09
C HIS A 177 4.94 11.77 25.39
N ASP A 178 4.81 13.11 25.36
CA ASP A 178 4.92 13.94 26.56
C ASP A 178 4.05 13.37 27.71
N PRO A 179 4.62 13.09 28.88
CA PRO A 179 3.91 12.48 30.00
C PRO A 179 2.65 13.23 30.44
N ILE A 180 2.59 14.53 30.22
CA ILE A 180 1.44 15.38 30.60
C ILE A 180 0.24 15.14 29.69
N THR A 181 0.50 14.94 28.39
CA THR A 181 -0.54 14.86 27.36
C THR A 181 -0.71 13.45 26.79
N ARG A 182 0.18 12.48 27.16
CA ARG A 182 0.15 11.15 26.60
C ARG A 182 -1.16 10.41 26.80
N MET A 183 -1.82 10.59 27.96
CA MET A 183 -3.06 9.89 28.24
C MET A 183 -4.20 10.37 27.33
N ALA A 184 -4.31 11.67 27.09
CA ALA A 184 -5.29 12.21 26.14
C ALA A 184 -4.99 11.76 24.70
N ARG A 185 -3.71 11.68 24.31
CA ARG A 185 -3.31 11.18 22.99
C ARG A 185 -3.61 9.67 22.85
N LEU A 186 -3.36 8.91 23.90
CA LEU A 186 -3.66 7.49 23.93
C LEU A 186 -5.17 7.22 23.82
N GLU A 187 -6.00 7.96 24.55
CA GLU A 187 -7.45 7.87 24.47
C GLU A 187 -7.96 8.15 23.05
N SER A 188 -7.48 9.23 22.44
CA SER A 188 -7.82 9.60 21.06
C SER A 188 -7.40 8.51 20.06
N MET A 189 -6.15 8.04 20.13
CA MET A 189 -5.63 6.99 19.26
C MET A 189 -6.42 5.68 19.40
N PHE A 190 -6.67 5.26 20.65
CA PHE A 190 -7.46 4.06 20.92
C PHE A 190 -8.91 4.21 20.44
N SER A 191 -9.51 5.37 20.66
CA SER A 191 -10.85 5.68 20.17
C SER A 191 -10.95 5.47 18.65
N ASP A 192 -10.00 5.99 17.88
CA ASP A 192 -10.01 5.86 16.42
C ASP A 192 -9.81 4.40 15.97
N LEU A 193 -8.91 3.66 16.62
CA LEU A 193 -8.70 2.22 16.34
C LEU A 193 -9.93 1.39 16.75
N SER A 194 -10.49 1.62 17.94
CA SER A 194 -11.62 0.86 18.49
C SER A 194 -12.93 1.13 17.74
N HIS A 195 -13.15 2.38 17.28
CA HIS A 195 -14.31 2.77 16.46
C HIS A 195 -14.08 2.53 14.95
N GLU A 196 -12.97 1.87 14.60
CA GLU A 196 -12.68 1.51 13.21
C GLU A 196 -12.65 2.73 12.28
N ARG A 197 -12.14 3.90 12.75
CA ARG A 197 -11.87 5.08 11.92
C ARG A 197 -10.46 5.00 11.33
N LEU A 198 -9.51 4.53 12.13
CA LEU A 198 -8.11 4.32 11.75
C LEU A 198 -7.83 2.82 11.55
N SER A 199 -7.28 2.48 10.40
CA SER A 199 -6.80 1.14 10.09
C SER A 199 -5.27 1.14 10.09
N ALA A 200 -4.68 0.42 11.04
CA ALA A 200 -3.25 0.17 11.09
C ALA A 200 -2.87 -0.99 10.14
N PRO A 201 -1.69 -0.95 9.51
CA PRO A 201 -1.23 -2.03 8.63
C PRO A 201 -0.84 -3.27 9.44
N THR A 202 -0.78 -4.41 8.74
CA THR A 202 -0.43 -5.71 9.34
C THR A 202 0.86 -5.69 10.17
N PRO A 203 1.98 -5.08 9.73
CA PRO A 203 3.21 -5.03 10.53
C PRO A 203 3.02 -4.35 11.89
N ASN A 204 2.21 -3.29 11.95
CA ASN A 204 1.96 -2.58 13.21
C ASN A 204 1.22 -3.48 14.22
N HIS A 205 0.16 -4.16 13.77
CA HIS A 205 -0.57 -5.11 14.63
C HIS A 205 0.31 -6.26 15.13
N ASN A 206 1.19 -6.78 14.27
CA ASN A 206 2.00 -7.95 14.57
C ASN A 206 3.22 -7.62 15.44
N ASN A 207 3.81 -6.44 15.28
CA ASN A 207 5.13 -6.14 15.84
C ASN A 207 5.10 -5.14 16.99
N MET A 208 4.13 -4.22 17.05
CA MET A 208 4.05 -3.26 18.16
C MET A 208 3.90 -3.98 19.49
N GLY A 209 4.80 -3.68 20.42
CA GLY A 209 4.87 -4.27 21.75
C GLY A 209 5.56 -5.64 21.84
N THR A 210 6.12 -6.18 20.74
CA THR A 210 6.77 -7.50 20.75
C THR A 210 8.30 -7.45 20.82
N GLY A 211 8.92 -6.29 20.72
CA GLY A 211 10.36 -6.13 20.56
C GLY A 211 10.88 -6.36 19.13
N HIS A 212 9.99 -6.75 18.20
CA HIS A 212 10.28 -6.80 16.77
C HIS A 212 9.78 -5.52 16.12
N ASN A 213 10.65 -4.58 15.83
CA ASN A 213 10.29 -3.26 15.33
C ASN A 213 10.41 -3.19 13.80
N GLY A 214 9.75 -4.07 13.06
CA GLY A 214 9.65 -4.03 11.59
C GLY A 214 8.28 -3.46 11.21
N PHE A 215 8.21 -2.17 10.88
CA PHE A 215 6.93 -1.48 10.62
C PHE A 215 6.71 -1.11 9.16
N PHE A 216 7.77 -1.14 8.34
CA PHE A 216 7.63 -0.84 6.93
C PHE A 216 7.17 -2.05 6.12
N SER A 217 6.16 -1.82 5.31
CA SER A 217 5.63 -2.84 4.40
C SER A 217 6.10 -2.66 2.95
N CYS A 218 6.60 -1.47 2.62
CA CYS A 218 6.98 -1.11 1.26
C CYS A 218 8.41 -0.58 1.22
N CYS A 219 9.19 -1.11 0.28
CA CYS A 219 10.54 -0.69 -0.01
C CYS A 219 10.73 -0.54 -1.52
N LEU A 220 11.24 0.58 -1.96
CA LEU A 220 11.61 0.80 -3.35
C LEU A 220 13.03 1.31 -3.45
N PHE A 221 13.76 0.85 -4.47
CA PHE A 221 15.16 1.17 -4.66
C PHE A 221 15.55 1.09 -6.14
N THR A 222 16.69 1.68 -6.45
CA THR A 222 17.26 1.69 -7.79
C THR A 222 18.59 0.97 -7.78
N CYS A 223 18.84 0.18 -8.81
CA CYS A 223 20.14 -0.47 -9.06
C CYS A 223 20.85 0.28 -10.18
N GLY A 224 22.07 0.74 -9.94
CA GLY A 224 22.93 1.35 -10.96
C GLY A 224 23.73 0.31 -11.76
N ASP A 225 24.50 0.79 -12.75
CA ASP A 225 25.18 -0.03 -13.76
C ASP A 225 26.57 -0.57 -13.33
N THR A 226 26.95 -0.41 -12.08
CA THR A 226 28.21 -0.97 -11.56
C THR A 226 27.99 -2.30 -10.89
N LYS A 227 29.03 -3.18 -10.88
CA LYS A 227 28.96 -4.46 -10.16
C LYS A 227 28.68 -4.27 -8.67
N GLU A 228 29.20 -3.21 -8.09
CA GLU A 228 29.04 -2.90 -6.67
C GLU A 228 27.59 -2.44 -6.39
N SER A 229 27.02 -1.59 -7.26
CA SER A 229 25.63 -1.19 -7.17
C SER A 229 24.68 -2.39 -7.30
N ILE A 230 24.94 -3.29 -8.26
CA ILE A 230 24.18 -4.54 -8.43
C ILE A 230 24.27 -5.43 -7.17
N THR A 231 25.44 -5.43 -6.50
CA THR A 231 25.61 -6.17 -5.26
C THR A 231 24.86 -5.50 -4.10
N ALA A 232 24.92 -4.18 -4.01
CA ALA A 232 24.19 -3.41 -3.02
C ALA A 232 22.67 -3.61 -3.15
N SER A 233 22.13 -3.58 -4.37
CA SER A 233 20.71 -3.84 -4.62
C SER A 233 20.28 -5.25 -4.19
N THR A 234 21.17 -6.24 -4.38
CA THR A 234 20.92 -7.60 -3.92
C THR A 234 20.83 -7.69 -2.40
N VAL A 235 21.74 -7.00 -1.68
CA VAL A 235 21.70 -6.94 -0.21
C VAL A 235 20.45 -6.23 0.28
N ILE A 236 20.05 -5.14 -0.36
CA ILE A 236 18.80 -4.44 -0.03
C ILE A 236 17.60 -5.39 -0.20
N ALA A 237 17.51 -6.08 -1.34
CA ALA A 237 16.43 -7.01 -1.61
C ALA A 237 16.35 -8.14 -0.59
N GLU A 238 17.48 -8.74 -0.21
CA GLU A 238 17.55 -9.80 0.79
C GLU A 238 17.10 -9.32 2.17
N VAL A 239 17.71 -8.23 2.64
CA VAL A 239 17.44 -7.68 3.98
C VAL A 239 15.99 -7.23 4.11
N MET A 240 15.48 -6.50 3.13
CA MET A 240 14.12 -5.98 3.18
C MET A 240 13.06 -7.08 3.02
N THR A 241 13.34 -8.13 2.24
CA THR A 241 12.48 -9.31 2.19
C THR A 241 12.44 -10.02 3.54
N TYR A 242 13.60 -10.18 4.19
CA TYR A 242 13.68 -10.74 5.54
C TYR A 242 12.87 -9.90 6.55
N MET A 243 12.86 -8.58 6.39
CA MET A 243 12.08 -7.65 7.21
C MET A 243 10.58 -7.58 6.83
N SER A 244 10.11 -8.41 5.91
CA SER A 244 8.70 -8.50 5.47
C SER A 244 8.21 -7.40 4.54
N ALA A 245 9.09 -6.64 3.90
CA ALA A 245 8.69 -5.64 2.93
C ALA A 245 8.41 -6.25 1.56
N GLY A 246 7.40 -5.71 0.87
CA GLY A 246 7.21 -5.87 -0.57
C GLY A 246 8.13 -4.93 -1.33
N LEU A 247 8.78 -5.40 -2.39
CA LEU A 247 9.86 -4.70 -3.07
C LEU A 247 9.46 -4.14 -4.43
N GLY A 248 9.95 -2.95 -4.76
CA GLY A 248 9.99 -2.42 -6.12
C GLY A 248 11.42 -2.04 -6.48
N GLU A 249 11.92 -2.55 -7.60
CA GLU A 249 13.28 -2.27 -8.09
C GLU A 249 13.25 -1.67 -9.49
N ASN A 250 13.98 -0.58 -9.70
CA ASN A 250 14.33 -0.10 -11.04
C ASN A 250 15.78 -0.46 -11.33
N MET A 251 15.99 -1.49 -12.14
CA MET A 251 17.31 -1.96 -12.49
C MET A 251 17.83 -1.24 -13.74
N GLN A 252 18.65 -0.22 -13.54
CA GLN A 252 19.23 0.62 -14.59
C GLN A 252 20.58 0.07 -15.08
N VAL A 253 20.71 -1.25 -15.24
CA VAL A 253 21.90 -1.86 -15.82
C VAL A 253 21.86 -1.82 -17.35
N ARG A 254 23.00 -2.02 -17.98
CA ARG A 254 23.15 -2.14 -19.43
C ARG A 254 22.24 -3.21 -20.01
N SER A 255 21.87 -3.01 -21.25
CA SER A 255 21.04 -3.96 -22.00
C SER A 255 21.90 -5.07 -22.63
N LEU A 256 21.22 -6.10 -23.15
CA LEU A 256 21.85 -7.19 -23.89
C LEU A 256 22.66 -6.63 -25.08
N GLY A 257 23.89 -7.07 -25.21
CA GLY A 257 24.76 -6.69 -26.30
C GLY A 257 25.69 -5.50 -25.99
N ASP A 258 25.43 -4.74 -24.91
CA ASP A 258 26.28 -3.60 -24.57
C ASP A 258 27.71 -3.99 -24.18
N PRO A 259 28.70 -3.18 -24.50
CA PRO A 259 30.10 -3.48 -24.18
C PRO A 259 30.39 -3.29 -22.69
N ILE A 260 31.12 -4.25 -22.10
CA ILE A 260 31.69 -4.15 -20.75
C ILE A 260 33.20 -4.41 -20.80
N ARG A 261 33.92 -4.01 -19.76
CA ARG A 261 35.38 -4.15 -19.65
C ARG A 261 36.13 -3.63 -20.87
N GLY A 262 35.78 -2.40 -21.32
CA GLY A 262 36.42 -1.80 -22.48
C GLY A 262 36.10 -2.50 -23.82
N GLY A 263 34.94 -3.17 -23.90
CA GLY A 263 34.51 -3.87 -25.10
C GLY A 263 34.98 -5.32 -25.23
N SER A 264 35.73 -5.83 -24.22
CA SER A 264 36.24 -7.22 -24.26
C SER A 264 35.20 -8.29 -23.95
N ILE A 265 34.06 -7.88 -23.37
CA ILE A 265 32.91 -8.75 -23.01
C ILE A 265 31.63 -8.01 -23.39
N ILE A 266 30.64 -8.77 -23.78
CA ILE A 266 29.28 -8.27 -24.07
C ILE A 266 28.38 -8.57 -22.87
N HIS A 267 27.58 -7.59 -22.48
CA HIS A 267 26.61 -7.71 -21.38
C HIS A 267 25.49 -8.69 -21.74
N SER A 268 25.09 -9.50 -20.77
CA SER A 268 24.07 -10.54 -20.95
C SER A 268 22.62 -10.07 -20.78
N GLY A 269 22.43 -8.74 -20.61
CA GLY A 269 21.12 -8.14 -20.44
C GLY A 269 20.57 -8.21 -19.00
N LYS A 270 19.31 -7.80 -18.82
CA LYS A 270 18.62 -7.69 -17.52
C LYS A 270 18.06 -9.04 -17.02
N ILE A 271 17.65 -9.92 -17.92
CA ILE A 271 16.96 -11.18 -17.57
C ILE A 271 17.74 -12.04 -16.55
N PRO A 272 19.08 -12.25 -16.70
CA PRO A 272 19.83 -13.00 -15.69
C PRO A 272 19.84 -12.36 -14.30
N TYR A 273 19.82 -11.02 -14.23
CA TYR A 273 19.78 -10.30 -12.96
C TYR A 273 18.39 -10.41 -12.31
N TYR A 274 17.32 -10.34 -13.09
CA TYR A 274 15.96 -10.62 -12.58
C TYR A 274 15.83 -12.06 -12.04
N GLY A 275 16.48 -13.02 -12.70
CA GLY A 275 16.61 -14.39 -12.20
C GLY A 275 17.34 -14.46 -10.85
N LYS A 276 18.46 -13.73 -10.70
CA LYS A 276 19.20 -13.60 -9.44
C LYS A 276 18.32 -13.00 -8.35
N GLN A 277 17.68 -11.86 -8.60
CA GLN A 277 16.81 -11.20 -7.63
C GLN A 277 15.62 -12.08 -7.23
N THR A 278 15.06 -12.82 -8.16
CA THR A 278 14.02 -13.82 -7.86
C THR A 278 14.52 -14.85 -6.85
N GLY A 279 15.73 -15.39 -7.04
CA GLY A 279 16.35 -16.31 -6.08
C GLY A 279 16.48 -15.69 -4.69
N VAL A 280 16.94 -14.43 -4.62
CA VAL A 280 17.11 -13.69 -3.37
C VAL A 280 15.79 -13.54 -2.62
N VAL A 281 14.75 -13.01 -3.28
CA VAL A 281 13.47 -12.75 -2.60
C VAL A 281 12.72 -14.04 -2.25
N LYS A 282 12.89 -15.12 -3.03
CA LYS A 282 12.21 -16.40 -2.75
C LYS A 282 12.91 -17.25 -1.70
N SER A 283 14.20 -17.05 -1.44
CA SER A 283 14.94 -17.76 -0.38
C SER A 283 14.51 -17.32 1.02
N ASN A 284 14.00 -16.09 1.17
CA ASN A 284 13.61 -15.50 2.46
C ASN A 284 12.10 -15.66 2.74
N LYS A 285 11.66 -16.90 2.93
CA LYS A 285 10.26 -17.19 3.26
C LYS A 285 9.91 -16.72 4.68
N GLN A 286 8.74 -16.10 4.79
CA GLN A 286 8.18 -15.66 6.06
C GLN A 286 6.86 -16.38 6.33
N GLY A 287 6.93 -17.45 7.11
CA GLY A 287 5.79 -18.30 7.36
C GLY A 287 5.26 -18.93 6.07
N SER A 288 3.98 -18.68 5.76
CA SER A 288 3.33 -19.14 4.53
C SER A 288 3.59 -18.24 3.30
N ARG A 289 4.27 -17.08 3.48
CA ARG A 289 4.54 -16.10 2.42
C ARG A 289 6.00 -16.12 1.99
N GLY A 290 6.25 -16.15 0.70
CA GLY A 290 7.55 -15.86 0.12
C GLY A 290 7.71 -14.37 -0.15
N GLY A 291 8.93 -13.90 -0.34
CA GLY A 291 9.20 -12.53 -0.76
C GLY A 291 8.56 -12.21 -2.11
N SER A 292 8.26 -10.94 -2.34
CA SER A 292 7.65 -10.45 -3.57
C SER A 292 8.40 -9.20 -4.07
N LEU A 293 8.61 -9.16 -5.39
CA LEU A 293 9.34 -8.10 -6.07
C LEU A 293 8.60 -7.70 -7.33
N ASN A 294 8.59 -6.42 -7.64
CA ASN A 294 8.15 -5.83 -8.90
C ASN A 294 9.35 -5.15 -9.58
N GLU A 295 9.71 -5.61 -10.76
CA GLU A 295 10.78 -5.02 -11.57
C GLU A 295 10.21 -3.96 -12.51
N PHE A 296 10.81 -2.78 -12.47
CA PHE A 296 10.43 -1.65 -13.30
C PHE A 296 11.43 -1.49 -14.44
N PHE A 297 10.91 -1.32 -15.65
CA PHE A 297 11.74 -1.05 -16.83
C PHE A 297 11.07 -0.05 -17.76
N SER A 298 11.88 0.65 -18.53
CA SER A 298 11.42 1.67 -19.48
C SER A 298 10.78 1.04 -20.71
N GLY A 299 9.73 1.65 -21.24
CA GLY A 299 9.18 1.35 -22.57
C GLY A 299 10.13 1.65 -23.73
N PHE A 300 11.27 2.33 -23.46
CA PHE A 300 12.34 2.61 -24.42
C PHE A 300 13.55 1.67 -24.29
N ASP A 301 13.48 0.70 -23.35
CA ASP A 301 14.57 -0.26 -23.15
C ASP A 301 14.74 -1.18 -24.35
N PRO A 302 15.97 -1.40 -24.84
CA PRO A 302 16.23 -2.33 -25.95
C PRO A 302 15.71 -3.75 -25.75
N GLU A 303 15.56 -4.19 -24.50
CA GLU A 303 15.05 -5.52 -24.15
C GLU A 303 13.54 -5.52 -23.86
N VAL A 304 12.82 -4.44 -24.10
CA VAL A 304 11.41 -4.26 -23.67
C VAL A 304 10.49 -5.39 -24.17
N THR A 305 10.70 -5.89 -25.39
CA THR A 305 9.89 -6.95 -25.99
C THR A 305 10.05 -8.30 -25.28
N GLU A 306 11.27 -8.61 -24.83
CA GLU A 306 11.59 -9.80 -24.06
C GLU A 306 11.15 -9.67 -22.59
N LEU A 307 11.35 -8.49 -21.99
CA LEU A 307 10.99 -8.23 -20.60
C LEU A 307 9.48 -8.28 -20.37
N MET A 308 8.68 -7.81 -21.32
CA MET A 308 7.22 -7.82 -21.22
C MET A 308 6.64 -9.22 -21.03
N VAL A 309 7.22 -10.23 -21.67
CA VAL A 309 6.64 -11.59 -21.74
C VAL A 309 7.20 -12.55 -20.68
N LEU A 310 8.06 -12.07 -19.76
CA LEU A 310 8.70 -12.94 -18.77
C LEU A 310 7.71 -13.68 -17.87
N LYS A 311 6.55 -13.08 -17.61
CA LYS A 311 5.50 -13.68 -16.77
C LYS A 311 4.52 -14.55 -17.56
N ASN A 312 4.50 -14.43 -18.88
CA ASN A 312 3.53 -15.13 -19.73
C ASN A 312 3.76 -16.64 -19.69
N PRO A 313 2.72 -17.44 -19.46
CA PRO A 313 2.83 -18.90 -19.43
C PRO A 313 3.25 -19.52 -20.79
N ARG A 314 3.08 -18.78 -21.90
CA ARG A 314 3.48 -19.22 -23.25
C ARG A 314 4.97 -18.98 -23.54
N THR A 315 5.66 -18.17 -22.73
CA THR A 315 7.10 -17.94 -22.84
C THR A 315 7.85 -19.22 -22.53
N PRO A 316 8.87 -19.61 -23.32
CA PRO A 316 9.67 -20.80 -23.06
C PRO A 316 10.21 -20.83 -21.62
N ILE A 317 10.20 -22.02 -20.98
CA ILE A 317 10.55 -22.22 -19.56
C ILE A 317 11.92 -21.61 -19.22
N ASN A 318 12.90 -21.76 -20.08
CA ASN A 318 14.26 -21.24 -19.86
C ASN A 318 14.38 -19.71 -19.92
N LYS A 319 13.35 -19.01 -20.43
CA LYS A 319 13.28 -17.52 -20.47
C LYS A 319 12.22 -16.98 -19.52
N ARG A 320 11.33 -17.81 -19.02
CA ARG A 320 10.17 -17.42 -18.22
C ARG A 320 10.54 -17.20 -16.76
N ASN A 321 10.09 -16.08 -16.19
CA ASN A 321 10.18 -15.81 -14.75
C ASN A 321 8.84 -15.31 -14.21
N ARG A 322 8.01 -16.21 -13.70
CA ARG A 322 6.66 -15.93 -13.20
C ARG A 322 6.64 -15.53 -11.73
N SER A 323 7.75 -15.69 -11.03
CA SER A 323 7.81 -15.58 -9.57
C SER A 323 7.84 -14.16 -9.03
N ILE A 324 8.08 -13.19 -9.90
CA ILE A 324 8.07 -11.75 -9.60
C ILE A 324 7.11 -11.04 -10.55
N ASP A 325 6.80 -9.78 -10.28
CA ASP A 325 5.93 -8.95 -11.08
C ASP A 325 6.74 -7.97 -11.92
N TYR A 326 6.12 -7.38 -12.93
CA TYR A 326 6.78 -6.49 -13.89
C TYR A 326 5.92 -5.27 -14.18
N THR A 327 6.58 -4.11 -14.24
CA THR A 327 5.95 -2.82 -14.59
C THR A 327 6.70 -2.16 -15.74
N MET A 328 6.02 -1.91 -16.85
CA MET A 328 6.53 -1.06 -17.91
C MET A 328 6.22 0.40 -17.63
N MET A 329 7.26 1.24 -17.61
CA MET A 329 7.14 2.68 -17.48
C MET A 329 7.05 3.30 -18.88
N LEU A 330 6.06 4.16 -19.08
CA LEU A 330 5.84 4.85 -20.35
C LEU A 330 5.44 6.31 -20.07
N ASN A 331 5.58 7.15 -21.10
CA ASN A 331 5.23 8.56 -21.05
C ASN A 331 4.22 8.93 -22.13
N ASN A 332 3.69 10.13 -22.05
CA ASN A 332 2.69 10.65 -22.99
C ASN A 332 3.20 10.71 -24.44
N TRP A 333 4.50 10.90 -24.64
CA TRP A 333 5.10 10.89 -25.97
C TRP A 333 5.00 9.50 -26.63
N LEU A 334 5.34 8.43 -25.91
CA LEU A 334 5.19 7.05 -26.40
C LEU A 334 3.73 6.73 -26.74
N LEU A 335 2.79 7.20 -25.93
CA LEU A 335 1.37 7.03 -26.19
C LEU A 335 0.90 7.78 -27.43
N ALA A 336 1.40 9.00 -27.65
CA ALA A 336 1.12 9.76 -28.88
C ALA A 336 1.64 9.03 -30.12
N LYS A 337 2.89 8.52 -30.09
CA LYS A 337 3.46 7.71 -31.16
C LYS A 337 2.69 6.43 -31.43
N SER A 338 2.21 5.78 -30.35
CA SER A 338 1.37 4.58 -30.47
C SER A 338 0.04 4.84 -31.15
N SER A 339 -0.54 6.01 -30.92
CA SER A 339 -1.79 6.44 -31.57
C SER A 339 -1.61 6.76 -33.04
N ALA A 340 -0.49 7.40 -33.40
CA ALA A 340 -0.12 7.72 -34.76
C ALA A 340 0.38 6.49 -35.57
N ASP A 341 0.51 5.32 -34.92
CA ASP A 341 1.03 4.07 -35.49
C ASP A 341 2.45 4.22 -36.04
N GLU A 342 3.28 5.00 -35.32
CA GLU A 342 4.65 5.28 -35.68
C GLU A 342 5.63 4.24 -35.12
N GLU A 343 6.80 4.16 -35.75
CA GLU A 343 7.93 3.42 -35.20
C GLU A 343 8.79 4.32 -34.33
N ILE A 344 9.40 3.75 -33.32
CA ILE A 344 10.33 4.44 -32.42
C ILE A 344 11.63 3.68 -32.30
N TYR A 345 12.70 4.37 -31.93
CA TYR A 345 13.97 3.75 -31.55
C TYR A 345 13.98 3.41 -30.06
N LEU A 346 14.71 2.36 -29.72
CA LEU A 346 15.02 1.97 -28.37
C LEU A 346 16.43 2.40 -28.01
N PHE A 347 16.59 3.01 -26.84
CA PHE A 347 17.88 3.47 -26.31
C PHE A 347 18.05 2.90 -24.90
N ASN A 348 19.26 2.47 -24.53
CA ASN A 348 19.51 2.06 -23.16
C ASN A 348 20.02 3.22 -22.28
N ALA A 349 19.92 3.08 -20.96
CA ALA A 349 20.33 4.11 -20.02
C ALA A 349 21.85 4.39 -20.04
N PHE A 350 22.66 3.44 -20.50
CA PHE A 350 24.11 3.60 -20.58
C PHE A 350 24.52 4.48 -21.77
N SER A 351 23.93 4.27 -22.93
CA SER A 351 24.27 5.00 -24.14
C SER A 351 23.59 6.38 -24.25
N ALA A 352 22.41 6.53 -23.61
CA ALA A 352 21.63 7.77 -23.62
C ALA A 352 21.20 8.18 -22.19
N PRO A 353 22.18 8.46 -21.29
CA PRO A 353 21.85 8.70 -19.86
C PRO A 353 21.05 9.97 -19.62
N ASP A 354 21.28 11.01 -20.44
CA ASP A 354 20.54 12.26 -20.36
C ASP A 354 19.09 12.12 -20.86
N LEU A 355 18.84 11.26 -21.86
CA LEU A 355 17.48 10.92 -22.30
C LEU A 355 16.69 10.22 -21.19
N TYR A 356 17.31 9.27 -20.49
CA TYR A 356 16.69 8.62 -19.34
C TYR A 356 16.47 9.57 -18.16
N ALA A 357 17.42 10.47 -17.90
CA ALA A 357 17.24 11.52 -16.92
C ALA A 357 16.06 12.44 -17.27
N ALA A 358 15.89 12.79 -18.55
CA ALA A 358 14.76 13.59 -19.02
C ALA A 358 13.43 12.84 -18.95
N MET A 359 13.41 11.51 -19.14
CA MET A 359 12.21 10.69 -18.99
C MET A 359 11.62 10.78 -17.56
N TYR A 360 12.47 10.93 -16.55
CA TYR A 360 12.08 11.12 -15.15
C TYR A 360 11.93 12.61 -14.75
N GLY A 361 12.10 13.52 -15.70
CA GLY A 361 11.94 14.96 -15.50
C GLY A 361 10.48 15.38 -15.48
N LYS A 362 10.26 16.64 -15.09
CA LYS A 362 8.92 17.27 -15.10
C LYS A 362 8.53 17.86 -16.47
N SER A 363 9.43 17.84 -17.46
CA SER A 363 9.24 18.41 -18.80
C SER A 363 9.28 17.32 -19.87
N LEU A 364 8.14 17.09 -20.51
CA LEU A 364 8.05 16.21 -21.67
C LEU A 364 8.81 16.76 -22.87
N ASP A 365 8.82 18.09 -23.05
CA ASP A 365 9.53 18.74 -24.17
C ASP A 365 11.03 18.47 -24.11
N ALA A 366 11.65 18.52 -22.91
CA ALA A 366 13.06 18.20 -22.72
C ALA A 366 13.38 16.75 -23.12
N PHE A 367 12.49 15.83 -22.86
CA PHE A 367 12.61 14.43 -23.30
C PHE A 367 12.54 14.36 -24.84
N VAL A 368 11.57 15.04 -25.46
CA VAL A 368 11.38 15.02 -26.92
C VAL A 368 12.60 15.57 -27.62
N GLU A 369 13.12 16.72 -27.20
CA GLU A 369 14.32 17.34 -27.79
C GLU A 369 15.53 16.39 -27.75
N LEU A 370 15.77 15.73 -26.65
CA LEU A 370 16.84 14.75 -26.51
C LEU A 370 16.58 13.48 -27.32
N TYR A 371 15.34 13.00 -27.36
CA TYR A 371 14.98 11.85 -28.17
C TYR A 371 15.27 12.13 -29.67
N GLU A 372 14.80 13.24 -30.20
CA GLU A 372 15.03 13.66 -31.61
C GLU A 372 16.52 13.83 -31.91
N LYS A 373 17.29 14.37 -30.97
CA LYS A 373 18.75 14.47 -31.08
C LYS A 373 19.40 13.09 -31.26
N TYR A 374 19.04 12.12 -30.40
CA TYR A 374 19.58 10.77 -30.50
C TYR A 374 19.05 10.02 -31.72
N GLU A 375 17.81 10.27 -32.12
CA GLU A 375 17.25 9.72 -33.34
C GLU A 375 17.97 10.20 -34.59
N ALA A 376 18.39 11.43 -34.62
CA ALA A 376 19.17 12.00 -35.74
C ALA A 376 20.64 11.56 -35.75
N ASP A 377 21.21 11.13 -34.64
CA ASP A 377 22.62 10.76 -34.52
C ASP A 377 22.91 9.40 -35.19
N GLU A 378 23.63 9.39 -36.30
CA GLU A 378 23.98 8.19 -37.05
C GLU A 378 25.04 7.31 -36.37
N SER A 379 25.66 7.76 -35.29
CA SER A 379 26.67 7.00 -34.54
C SER A 379 26.03 5.91 -33.67
N PHE A 380 24.73 5.98 -33.43
CA PHE A 380 23.99 4.99 -32.67
C PHE A 380 23.49 3.85 -33.57
N GLU A 381 23.72 2.61 -33.17
CA GLU A 381 23.01 1.46 -33.71
C GLU A 381 21.57 1.49 -33.24
N LYS A 382 20.61 1.47 -34.17
CA LYS A 382 19.20 1.74 -33.88
C LYS A 382 18.32 0.54 -34.18
N THR A 383 17.52 0.15 -33.21
CA THR A 383 16.47 -0.86 -33.40
C THR A 383 15.11 -0.18 -33.38
N TYR A 384 14.37 -0.32 -34.50
CA TYR A 384 13.01 0.19 -34.62
C TYR A 384 12.01 -0.77 -34.05
N VAL A 385 11.01 -0.26 -33.34
CA VAL A 385 9.84 -1.00 -32.89
C VAL A 385 8.57 -0.17 -33.12
N SER A 386 7.47 -0.83 -33.43
CA SER A 386 6.18 -0.17 -33.50
C SER A 386 5.72 0.24 -32.11
N ALA A 387 5.57 1.52 -31.86
CA ALA A 387 5.03 2.05 -30.59
C ALA A 387 3.64 1.46 -30.27
N ARG A 388 2.80 1.31 -31.33
CA ARG A 388 1.48 0.71 -31.21
C ARG A 388 1.56 -0.74 -30.72
N LYS A 389 2.43 -1.56 -31.31
CA LYS A 389 2.62 -2.95 -30.87
C LYS A 389 3.10 -3.03 -29.45
N LEU A 390 4.00 -2.16 -29.01
CA LEU A 390 4.49 -2.13 -27.63
C LEU A 390 3.34 -1.91 -26.64
N VAL A 391 2.51 -0.91 -26.85
CA VAL A 391 1.40 -0.58 -25.94
C VAL A 391 0.33 -1.68 -25.98
N VAL A 392 -0.03 -2.17 -27.17
CA VAL A 392 -1.01 -3.28 -27.32
C VAL A 392 -0.51 -4.55 -26.65
N ASN A 393 0.76 -4.91 -26.81
CA ASN A 393 1.32 -6.11 -26.20
C ASN A 393 1.37 -5.97 -24.67
N ALA A 394 1.80 -4.83 -24.13
CA ALA A 394 1.82 -4.54 -22.71
C ALA A 394 0.42 -4.69 -22.07
N ARG A 395 -0.61 -4.14 -22.73
CA ARG A 395 -2.00 -4.32 -22.30
C ARG A 395 -2.47 -5.77 -22.38
N SER A 396 -2.07 -6.48 -23.44
CA SER A 396 -2.41 -7.89 -23.62
C SER A 396 -1.78 -8.76 -22.53
N GLU A 397 -0.51 -8.52 -22.19
CA GLU A 397 0.17 -9.21 -21.07
C GLU A 397 -0.54 -8.95 -19.72
N GLY A 398 -1.07 -7.74 -19.52
CA GLY A 398 -1.93 -7.43 -18.38
C GLY A 398 -3.14 -8.36 -18.31
N PHE A 399 -3.87 -8.57 -19.42
CA PHE A 399 -5.03 -9.48 -19.47
C PHE A 399 -4.65 -10.96 -19.37
N GLU A 400 -3.53 -11.38 -19.96
CA GLU A 400 -3.12 -12.78 -19.96
C GLU A 400 -2.54 -13.23 -18.61
N THR A 401 -1.85 -12.34 -17.90
CA THR A 401 -1.17 -12.69 -16.65
C THR A 401 -1.87 -12.15 -15.40
N GLY A 402 -2.72 -11.13 -15.56
CA GLY A 402 -3.32 -10.36 -14.46
C GLY A 402 -2.34 -9.44 -13.74
N ARG A 403 -1.03 -9.56 -14.01
CA ARG A 403 0.06 -8.99 -13.18
C ARG A 403 1.19 -8.39 -13.99
N PHE A 404 0.87 -7.81 -15.10
CA PHE A 404 1.73 -6.90 -15.84
C PHE A 404 1.18 -5.50 -15.71
N TYR A 405 1.97 -4.58 -15.17
CA TYR A 405 1.52 -3.27 -14.74
C TYR A 405 2.05 -2.17 -15.65
N LEU A 406 1.38 -1.01 -15.63
CA LEU A 406 1.84 0.19 -16.31
C LEU A 406 2.01 1.33 -15.30
N LEU A 407 3.05 2.15 -15.51
CA LEU A 407 3.29 3.36 -14.75
C LEU A 407 3.55 4.51 -15.74
N LEU A 408 2.70 5.54 -15.69
CA LEU A 408 2.86 6.77 -16.49
C LEU A 408 3.86 7.67 -15.77
N ILE A 409 5.13 7.56 -16.15
CA ILE A 409 6.23 8.12 -15.35
C ILE A 409 6.31 9.65 -15.41
N ASP A 410 5.86 10.25 -16.49
CA ASP A 410 5.72 11.69 -16.61
C ASP A 410 4.62 12.25 -15.69
N GLU A 411 3.44 11.60 -15.65
CA GLU A 411 2.36 11.96 -14.71
C GLU A 411 2.81 11.78 -13.24
N VAL A 412 3.59 10.74 -12.95
CA VAL A 412 4.17 10.50 -11.62
C VAL A 412 5.07 11.65 -11.20
N ASN A 413 5.96 12.12 -12.10
CA ASN A 413 6.91 13.19 -11.79
C ASN A 413 6.29 14.59 -11.89
N TYR A 414 5.19 14.76 -12.61
CA TYR A 414 4.50 16.04 -12.73
C TYR A 414 3.61 16.33 -11.51
N HIS A 415 2.74 15.40 -11.15
CA HIS A 415 1.78 15.58 -10.03
C HIS A 415 2.34 15.02 -8.71
N THR A 416 3.32 15.68 -8.15
CA THR A 416 3.99 15.32 -6.90
C THR A 416 4.63 16.55 -6.25
N PRO A 417 4.72 16.61 -4.90
CA PRO A 417 5.51 17.64 -4.24
C PRO A 417 7.03 17.41 -4.35
N HIS A 418 7.46 16.20 -4.69
CA HIS A 418 8.89 15.90 -4.78
C HIS A 418 9.59 16.68 -5.87
N ARG A 419 10.78 17.15 -5.56
CA ARG A 419 11.69 17.83 -6.50
C ARG A 419 12.73 16.87 -7.08
N ASP A 420 13.15 15.90 -6.26
CA ASP A 420 13.97 14.80 -6.73
C ASP A 420 13.16 13.91 -7.68
N PRO A 421 13.77 13.38 -8.76
CA PRO A 421 13.09 12.52 -9.70
C PRO A 421 12.65 11.19 -9.05
N ILE A 422 11.45 10.76 -9.40
CA ILE A 422 10.88 9.48 -9.02
C ILE A 422 11.17 8.51 -10.16
N LEU A 423 11.88 7.42 -9.86
CA LEU A 423 12.40 6.49 -10.87
C LEU A 423 11.56 5.21 -11.00
N SER A 424 10.72 4.94 -10.02
CA SER A 424 9.90 3.73 -9.95
C SER A 424 8.81 3.84 -8.88
N SER A 425 8.20 2.71 -8.54
CA SER A 425 7.25 2.58 -7.45
C SER A 425 7.56 1.32 -6.62
N ASN A 426 6.72 1.05 -5.62
CA ASN A 426 6.78 -0.17 -4.82
C ASN A 426 6.13 -1.37 -5.53
N LEU A 427 6.01 -2.49 -4.82
CA LEU A 427 5.40 -3.73 -5.31
C LEU A 427 4.00 -3.53 -5.91
N CYS A 428 3.16 -2.70 -5.27
CA CYS A 428 1.75 -2.51 -5.64
C CYS A 428 1.48 -1.19 -6.39
N VAL A 429 2.51 -0.48 -6.81
CA VAL A 429 2.55 0.74 -7.64
C VAL A 429 1.88 1.99 -7.08
N GLU A 430 1.53 2.01 -5.78
CA GLU A 430 0.95 3.19 -5.14
C GLU A 430 1.97 4.14 -4.51
N ILE A 431 3.17 3.67 -4.17
CA ILE A 431 4.22 4.47 -3.53
C ILE A 431 5.19 4.98 -4.58
N THR A 432 5.04 6.23 -4.95
CA THR A 432 5.94 6.91 -5.91
C THR A 432 6.80 7.92 -5.15
N GLN A 433 8.05 7.54 -4.91
CA GLN A 433 8.99 8.29 -4.10
C GLN A 433 10.38 8.28 -4.74
N PRO A 434 11.20 9.32 -4.51
CA PRO A 434 12.55 9.37 -5.01
C PRO A 434 13.41 8.22 -4.49
N THR A 435 14.26 7.70 -5.37
CA THR A 435 15.31 6.73 -5.04
C THR A 435 16.59 7.09 -5.77
N HIS A 436 17.74 6.62 -5.26
CA HIS A 436 19.02 6.71 -5.95
C HIS A 436 19.90 5.52 -5.57
N TYR A 437 20.64 4.99 -6.54
CA TYR A 437 21.47 3.80 -6.32
C TYR A 437 22.71 4.10 -5.45
N TYR A 438 23.24 3.07 -4.83
CA TYR A 438 24.50 3.07 -4.12
C TYR A 438 25.63 2.71 -5.10
N ASP A 439 26.71 3.47 -5.09
CA ASP A 439 27.88 3.19 -5.92
C ASP A 439 28.71 2.06 -5.34
N HIS A 440 28.81 2.00 -4.00
CA HIS A 440 29.57 1.01 -3.28
C HIS A 440 28.76 0.29 -2.21
N LEU A 441 28.99 -1.01 -2.06
CA LEU A 441 28.31 -1.83 -1.05
C LEU A 441 28.50 -1.28 0.38
N THR A 442 29.69 -0.76 0.69
CA THR A 442 30.00 -0.21 2.02
C THR A 442 29.16 1.01 2.39
N GLU A 443 28.61 1.72 1.43
CA GLU A 443 27.78 2.90 1.65
C GLU A 443 26.48 2.58 2.37
N LEU A 444 25.96 1.36 2.20
CA LEU A 444 24.78 0.88 2.93
C LEU A 444 24.94 0.92 4.46
N TYR A 445 26.18 0.84 4.92
CA TYR A 445 26.54 0.81 6.34
C TYR A 445 27.02 2.17 6.87
N SER A 446 26.96 3.21 6.05
CA SER A 446 27.33 4.56 6.48
C SER A 446 26.31 5.13 7.46
N GLU A 447 26.79 5.75 8.54
CA GLU A 447 25.99 6.54 9.47
C GLU A 447 26.02 8.05 9.14
N LYS A 448 26.50 8.41 7.95
CA LYS A 448 26.62 9.80 7.47
C LYS A 448 26.09 9.89 6.06
N PHE A 449 25.55 11.05 5.70
CA PHE A 449 25.26 11.38 4.31
C PHE A 449 26.50 11.36 3.44
N LEU A 450 26.36 10.95 2.19
CA LEU A 450 27.44 10.63 1.26
C LEU A 450 27.46 11.59 0.05
N GLY A 451 26.36 12.27 -0.21
CA GLY A 451 26.23 13.21 -1.29
C GLY A 451 26.95 14.52 -1.01
N PHE A 452 27.53 15.13 -2.06
CA PHE A 452 28.19 16.42 -1.97
C PHE A 452 28.08 17.21 -3.27
N ILE A 453 28.30 18.51 -3.18
CA ILE A 453 28.54 19.39 -4.32
C ILE A 453 29.82 20.20 -4.06
N THR A 454 30.72 20.21 -5.04
CA THR A 454 31.93 21.03 -5.05
C THR A 454 31.84 22.07 -6.17
N PHE A 455 32.03 23.32 -5.83
CA PHE A 455 31.86 24.43 -6.75
C PHE A 455 32.77 25.63 -6.42
N ASP A 456 32.97 26.50 -7.39
CA ASP A 456 33.62 27.78 -7.23
C ASP A 456 32.57 28.89 -7.08
N THR A 457 32.90 29.91 -6.27
CA THR A 457 32.18 31.17 -6.21
C THR A 457 33.07 32.33 -6.60
N GLU A 458 32.54 33.55 -6.76
CA GLU A 458 33.32 34.76 -7.03
C GLU A 458 34.36 35.04 -5.93
N GLU A 459 34.06 34.61 -4.69
CA GLU A 459 34.92 34.88 -3.52
C GLU A 459 35.81 33.70 -3.16
N LYS A 460 35.46 32.45 -3.54
CA LYS A 460 36.14 31.24 -3.06
C LYS A 460 36.09 30.11 -4.07
N GLN A 461 37.23 29.43 -4.24
CA GLN A 461 37.34 28.21 -5.07
C GLN A 461 37.18 26.95 -4.22
N GLY A 462 36.71 25.86 -4.84
CA GLY A 462 36.58 24.54 -4.20
C GLY A 462 35.69 24.52 -2.99
N MET A 463 34.60 25.23 -3.02
CA MET A 463 33.64 25.25 -1.92
C MET A 463 32.86 23.93 -1.90
N LEU A 464 32.92 23.21 -0.77
CA LEU A 464 32.25 21.95 -0.56
C LEU A 464 31.00 22.14 0.30
N LEU A 465 29.89 21.64 -0.15
CA LEU A 465 28.64 21.50 0.63
C LEU A 465 28.15 20.08 0.60
N ASP A 466 27.45 19.66 1.66
CA ASP A 466 26.60 18.48 1.61
C ASP A 466 25.51 18.68 0.55
N SER A 467 25.27 17.68 -0.27
CA SER A 467 24.27 17.76 -1.35
C SER A 467 22.87 18.04 -0.83
N ASN A 468 22.62 17.67 0.41
CA ASN A 468 21.33 17.81 1.09
C ASN A 468 21.22 19.12 1.89
N GLU A 469 22.32 19.86 2.08
CA GLU A 469 22.31 21.11 2.85
C GLU A 469 21.29 22.10 2.23
N PRO A 470 20.34 22.63 3.02
CA PRO A 470 19.36 23.58 2.49
C PRO A 470 20.02 24.93 2.22
N VAL A 471 19.88 25.40 0.99
CA VAL A 471 20.35 26.74 0.55
C VAL A 471 19.18 27.57 0.03
N GLU A 472 19.28 28.87 0.14
CA GLU A 472 18.31 29.82 -0.44
C GLU A 472 18.88 30.41 -1.72
N ILE A 473 18.15 30.28 -2.82
CA ILE A 473 18.50 30.90 -4.10
C ILE A 473 17.80 32.25 -4.20
N LYS A 474 18.54 33.29 -4.62
CA LYS A 474 18.02 34.63 -4.76
C LYS A 474 16.89 34.68 -5.80
N GLY A 475 15.76 35.24 -5.41
CA GLY A 475 14.56 35.32 -6.25
C GLY A 475 13.67 34.08 -6.26
N MET A 476 14.05 33.01 -5.56
CA MET A 476 13.21 31.83 -5.35
C MET A 476 12.57 31.84 -3.96
N VAL A 477 11.34 31.36 -3.88
CA VAL A 477 10.65 31.17 -2.60
C VAL A 477 11.02 29.81 -2.03
N GLY A 478 11.41 29.75 -0.75
CA GLY A 478 11.78 28.53 -0.04
C GLY A 478 13.20 28.04 -0.31
N ALA A 479 13.67 27.16 0.57
CA ALA A 479 14.98 26.56 0.47
C ALA A 479 15.00 25.43 -0.60
N VAL A 480 16.20 25.18 -1.15
CA VAL A 480 16.49 24.07 -2.05
C VAL A 480 17.66 23.27 -1.52
N ALA A 481 17.87 22.06 -2.03
CA ALA A 481 19.07 21.29 -1.72
C ALA A 481 20.28 21.89 -2.42
N ALA A 482 21.46 21.85 -1.76
CA ALA A 482 22.68 22.41 -2.32
C ALA A 482 23.05 21.81 -3.69
N ILE A 483 22.67 20.54 -3.93
CA ILE A 483 22.91 19.85 -5.21
C ILE A 483 22.20 20.51 -6.41
N GLU A 484 21.22 21.39 -6.15
CA GLU A 484 20.55 22.13 -7.23
C GLU A 484 21.30 23.41 -7.63
N LEU A 485 22.43 23.73 -7.02
CA LEU A 485 23.24 24.88 -7.40
C LEU A 485 23.83 24.69 -8.80
N LYS A 486 23.66 25.72 -9.63
CA LYS A 486 24.16 25.77 -11.03
C LYS A 486 24.96 27.03 -11.21
N GLU A 487 25.80 27.04 -12.24
CA GLU A 487 26.57 28.22 -12.64
C GLU A 487 25.66 29.43 -12.86
N GLY A 488 26.08 30.56 -12.35
CA GLY A 488 25.34 31.83 -12.39
C GLY A 488 24.32 32.06 -11.31
N VAL A 489 23.99 31.05 -10.52
CA VAL A 489 23.01 31.14 -9.41
C VAL A 489 23.60 31.89 -8.22
N GLU A 490 22.87 32.86 -7.67
CA GLU A 490 23.19 33.50 -6.41
C GLU A 490 22.46 32.77 -5.27
N PHE A 491 23.22 32.27 -4.32
CA PHE A 491 22.70 31.51 -3.18
C PHE A 491 23.26 31.98 -1.85
N ARG A 492 22.57 31.64 -0.76
CA ARG A 492 23.09 31.74 0.59
C ARG A 492 22.74 30.50 1.39
N LYS A 493 23.56 30.16 2.38
CA LYS A 493 23.20 29.15 3.38
C LYS A 493 22.04 29.65 4.25
N LYS A 494 21.16 28.79 4.63
CA LYS A 494 20.05 29.12 5.54
C LYS A 494 20.59 29.74 6.84
N GLY A 495 20.09 30.90 7.19
CA GLY A 495 20.53 31.65 8.37
C GLY A 495 21.71 32.59 8.14
N THR A 496 22.27 32.69 6.95
CA THR A 496 23.28 33.69 6.56
C THR A 496 22.63 34.85 5.80
N PHE A 497 23.28 36.01 5.80
CA PHE A 497 22.77 37.24 5.19
C PHE A 497 23.39 37.52 3.81
N THR A 498 24.52 36.90 3.49
CA THR A 498 25.28 37.19 2.28
C THR A 498 25.00 36.18 1.19
N TYR A 499 24.70 36.65 -0.02
CA TYR A 499 24.60 35.81 -1.20
C TYR A 499 25.98 35.72 -1.87
N SER A 500 26.31 34.49 -2.31
CA SER A 500 27.48 34.20 -3.11
C SER A 500 27.03 33.69 -4.48
N ARG A 501 27.75 34.00 -5.53
CA ARG A 501 27.42 33.56 -6.89
C ARG A 501 28.24 32.34 -7.25
N VAL A 502 27.59 31.28 -7.73
CA VAL A 502 28.27 30.11 -8.27
C VAL A 502 28.88 30.45 -9.63
N THR A 503 30.17 30.31 -9.74
CA THR A 503 30.90 30.58 -11.00
C THR A 503 31.15 29.31 -11.80
N ARG A 504 31.26 28.16 -11.13
CA ARG A 504 31.45 26.86 -11.77
C ARG A 504 31.07 25.76 -10.82
N VAL A 505 30.35 24.77 -11.31
CA VAL A 505 30.16 23.49 -10.57
C VAL A 505 31.28 22.54 -11.01
N ILE A 506 32.04 22.01 -10.01
CA ILE A 506 33.19 21.14 -10.24
C ILE A 506 32.77 19.69 -10.22
N GLU A 507 32.05 19.31 -9.17
CA GLU A 507 31.60 17.95 -8.93
C GLU A 507 30.26 17.95 -8.20
N THR A 508 29.39 17.00 -8.54
CA THR A 508 28.13 16.76 -7.84
C THR A 508 27.94 15.26 -7.64
N ARG A 509 27.61 14.89 -6.40
CA ARG A 509 27.22 13.53 -6.08
C ARG A 509 25.89 13.57 -5.34
N ARG A 510 24.89 12.94 -5.93
CA ARG A 510 23.60 12.80 -5.31
C ARG A 510 23.65 11.76 -4.17
N GLU A 511 22.94 12.02 -3.08
CA GLU A 511 22.78 11.09 -1.98
C GLU A 511 22.11 9.79 -2.45
N PRO A 512 22.70 8.61 -2.22
CA PRO A 512 22.01 7.35 -2.46
C PRO A 512 20.83 7.22 -1.49
N GLU A 513 19.74 6.69 -2.01
CA GLU A 513 18.47 6.63 -1.25
C GLU A 513 17.67 5.39 -1.58
N VAL A 514 17.34 4.60 -0.54
CA VAL A 514 16.28 3.61 -0.56
C VAL A 514 15.05 4.24 0.08
N SER A 515 13.93 4.19 -0.61
CA SER A 515 12.69 4.75 -0.08
C SER A 515 11.90 3.70 0.68
N LEU A 516 11.53 4.03 1.91
CA LEU A 516 10.69 3.22 2.78
C LEU A 516 9.41 3.99 3.09
N CYS A 517 8.27 3.32 3.00
CA CYS A 517 7.00 3.96 3.30
C CYS A 517 6.27 3.25 4.44
N ALA A 518 5.94 4.01 5.48
CA ALA A 518 5.01 3.58 6.51
C ALA A 518 3.58 3.93 6.10
N LEU A 519 2.68 2.99 6.30
CA LEU A 519 1.31 3.07 5.82
C LEU A 519 0.30 3.21 6.96
N ALA A 520 -0.84 3.81 6.66
CA ALA A 520 -2.08 3.78 7.43
C ALA A 520 -3.26 3.98 6.48
N ALA A 521 -4.49 3.74 6.94
CA ALA A 521 -5.67 4.09 6.16
C ALA A 521 -6.78 4.67 7.04
N ILE A 522 -7.55 5.61 6.49
CA ILE A 522 -8.75 6.17 7.14
C ILE A 522 -9.98 5.48 6.56
N ILE A 523 -10.83 4.95 7.45
CA ILE A 523 -12.08 4.28 7.08
C ILE A 523 -13.16 5.37 7.00
N VAL A 524 -13.40 5.82 5.78
CA VAL A 524 -14.19 7.04 5.53
C VAL A 524 -15.65 6.94 6.00
N THR A 525 -16.21 5.73 6.00
CA THR A 525 -17.58 5.48 6.45
C THR A 525 -17.78 5.76 7.93
N ASN A 526 -16.74 5.61 8.74
CA ASN A 526 -16.80 5.72 10.20
C ASN A 526 -16.35 7.09 10.74
N CYS A 527 -15.88 7.98 9.86
CA CYS A 527 -15.57 9.38 10.20
C CYS A 527 -16.74 10.28 9.85
N GLU A 528 -17.71 10.40 10.77
CA GLU A 528 -18.98 11.09 10.51
C GLU A 528 -18.84 12.60 10.50
N THR A 529 -17.96 13.20 11.32
CA THR A 529 -17.74 14.63 11.43
C THR A 529 -16.35 15.07 10.93
N GLU A 530 -16.18 16.35 10.68
CA GLU A 530 -14.89 16.94 10.27
C GLU A 530 -13.85 16.81 11.39
N GLU A 531 -14.26 16.98 12.65
CA GLU A 531 -13.39 16.86 13.81
C GLU A 531 -12.87 15.41 13.96
N GLN A 532 -13.74 14.41 13.78
CA GLN A 532 -13.33 13.01 13.80
C GLN A 532 -12.33 12.70 12.69
N TYR A 533 -12.56 13.26 11.49
CA TYR A 533 -11.65 13.05 10.37
C TYR A 533 -10.30 13.72 10.61
N ALA A 534 -10.32 14.96 11.09
CA ALA A 534 -9.11 15.72 11.41
C ALA A 534 -8.25 15.02 12.48
N GLU A 535 -8.88 14.54 13.55
CA GLU A 535 -8.17 13.83 14.62
C GLU A 535 -7.66 12.46 14.14
N CYS A 536 -8.44 11.74 13.35
CA CYS A 536 -8.03 10.47 12.76
C CYS A 536 -6.84 10.65 11.80
N ALA A 537 -6.84 11.70 10.98
CA ALA A 537 -5.72 12.06 10.11
C ALA A 537 -4.45 12.38 10.91
N TYR A 538 -4.59 13.10 12.00
CA TYR A 538 -3.48 13.38 12.92
C TYR A 538 -2.96 12.08 13.56
N ASN A 539 -3.84 11.23 14.08
CA ASN A 539 -3.47 9.97 14.71
C ASN A 539 -2.80 9.00 13.70
N ALA A 540 -3.25 8.98 12.45
CA ALA A 540 -2.63 8.20 11.38
C ALA A 540 -1.17 8.64 11.15
N LEU A 541 -0.95 9.93 10.98
CA LEU A 541 0.40 10.49 10.77
C LEU A 541 1.27 10.37 12.04
N TYR A 542 0.69 10.54 13.23
CA TYR A 542 1.41 10.34 14.49
C TYR A 542 1.91 8.91 14.64
N MET A 543 1.09 7.91 14.30
CA MET A 543 1.47 6.49 14.29
C MET A 543 2.59 6.23 13.27
N ILE A 544 2.51 6.84 12.09
CA ILE A 544 3.55 6.71 11.05
C ILE A 544 4.86 7.35 11.53
N ASP A 545 4.80 8.52 12.16
CA ASP A 545 5.98 9.21 12.71
C ASP A 545 6.68 8.34 13.77
N TYR A 546 5.89 7.70 14.65
CA TYR A 546 6.40 6.69 15.60
C TYR A 546 7.09 5.52 14.87
N CYS A 547 6.48 4.99 13.82
CA CYS A 547 7.05 3.89 13.06
C CYS A 547 8.40 4.27 12.43
N ILE A 548 8.53 5.47 11.86
CA ILE A 548 9.78 5.95 11.27
C ILE A 548 10.89 6.07 12.32
N ASP A 549 10.58 6.59 13.50
CA ASP A 549 11.58 6.81 14.55
C ASP A 549 12.01 5.50 15.23
N ASN A 550 11.10 4.52 15.36
CA ASN A 550 11.29 3.32 16.15
C ASN A 550 11.44 2.02 15.33
N ASN A 551 11.45 2.10 13.98
CA ASN A 551 11.71 0.93 13.15
C ASN A 551 13.12 0.38 13.39
N HIS A 552 13.26 -0.92 13.33
CA HIS A 552 14.57 -1.56 13.26
C HIS A 552 15.11 -1.44 11.82
N TYR A 553 16.19 -0.71 11.67
CA TYR A 553 16.86 -0.54 10.37
C TYR A 553 18.11 -1.42 10.33
N ALA A 554 18.06 -2.46 9.51
CA ALA A 554 19.21 -3.37 9.36
C ALA A 554 20.39 -2.72 8.61
N LEU A 555 20.13 -1.68 7.82
CA LEU A 555 21.12 -0.92 7.07
C LEU A 555 21.14 0.52 7.58
N PRO A 556 22.24 0.97 8.21
CA PRO A 556 22.32 2.29 8.86
C PRO A 556 21.99 3.46 7.94
N HIS A 557 22.47 3.44 6.68
CA HIS A 557 22.22 4.52 5.74
C HIS A 557 20.74 4.66 5.37
N MET A 558 20.00 3.55 5.30
CA MET A 558 18.55 3.59 5.09
C MET A 558 17.80 4.26 6.24
N LYS A 559 18.32 4.16 7.48
CA LYS A 559 17.78 4.89 8.63
C LYS A 559 17.90 6.39 8.42
N LEU A 560 19.10 6.86 8.03
CA LEU A 560 19.36 8.28 7.81
C LEU A 560 18.38 8.87 6.77
N THR A 561 18.29 8.23 5.60
CA THR A 561 17.44 8.72 4.51
C THR A 561 15.94 8.64 4.86
N ALA A 562 15.50 7.54 5.50
CA ALA A 562 14.11 7.38 5.92
C ALA A 562 13.71 8.45 6.96
N GLN A 563 14.56 8.73 7.94
CA GLN A 563 14.30 9.74 8.97
C GLN A 563 14.40 11.16 8.43
N ALA A 564 15.30 11.43 7.48
CA ALA A 564 15.42 12.73 6.83
C ALA A 564 14.23 13.05 5.93
N ARG A 565 13.76 12.05 5.18
CA ARG A 565 12.64 12.20 4.22
C ARG A 565 11.27 12.14 4.92
N ARG A 566 11.07 11.24 5.86
CA ARG A 566 9.79 11.00 6.55
C ARG A 566 8.64 10.80 5.58
N ASN A 567 8.68 9.71 4.83
CA ASN A 567 7.63 9.37 3.88
C ASN A 567 6.45 8.69 4.58
N ALA A 568 5.26 9.24 4.41
CA ALA A 568 4.01 8.66 4.85
C ALA A 568 3.14 8.28 3.65
N GLY A 569 2.35 7.21 3.79
CA GLY A 569 1.33 6.83 2.82
C GLY A 569 0.02 6.52 3.53
N VAL A 570 -0.89 7.49 3.59
CA VAL A 570 -2.21 7.30 4.18
C VAL A 570 -3.24 7.13 3.06
N GLY A 571 -3.94 6.00 3.06
CA GLY A 571 -4.96 5.69 2.06
C GLY A 571 -6.38 5.87 2.57
N ILE A 572 -7.32 5.87 1.63
CA ILE A 572 -8.75 5.77 1.88
C ILE A 572 -9.13 4.29 1.93
N MET A 573 -9.95 3.91 2.90
CA MET A 573 -10.55 2.57 3.01
C MET A 573 -12.07 2.69 3.14
N ASP A 574 -12.78 1.66 2.66
CA ASP A 574 -14.23 1.52 2.77
C ASP A 574 -15.06 2.44 1.86
N LEU A 575 -14.48 2.86 0.71
CA LEU A 575 -15.20 3.74 -0.22
C LEU A 575 -16.46 3.07 -0.79
N ALA A 576 -16.43 1.76 -1.10
CA ALA A 576 -17.59 1.08 -1.65
C ALA A 576 -18.79 1.04 -0.68
N HIS A 577 -18.52 0.81 0.61
CA HIS A 577 -19.56 0.83 1.64
C HIS A 577 -20.07 2.27 1.87
N HIS A 578 -19.17 3.25 1.90
CA HIS A 578 -19.54 4.66 1.96
C HIS A 578 -20.51 5.06 0.84
N MET A 579 -20.16 4.70 -0.41
CA MET A 579 -21.01 4.98 -1.57
C MET A 579 -22.36 4.28 -1.47
N ALA A 580 -22.38 3.02 -1.03
CA ALA A 580 -23.62 2.27 -0.83
C ALA A 580 -24.52 2.90 0.25
N ARG A 581 -23.96 3.34 1.38
CA ARG A 581 -24.69 4.08 2.43
C ARG A 581 -25.25 5.41 1.92
N LYS A 582 -24.54 6.09 1.03
CA LYS A 582 -25.01 7.31 0.36
C LYS A 582 -25.99 7.03 -0.77
N LYS A 583 -26.18 5.77 -1.16
CA LYS A 583 -27.00 5.33 -2.30
C LYS A 583 -26.52 5.94 -3.63
N LEU A 584 -25.22 6.02 -3.81
CA LEU A 584 -24.57 6.58 -4.98
C LEU A 584 -23.81 5.50 -5.76
N SER A 585 -23.87 5.55 -7.08
CA SER A 585 -23.06 4.69 -7.95
C SER A 585 -21.73 5.33 -8.26
N TYR A 586 -20.68 4.53 -8.38
CA TYR A 586 -19.36 5.00 -8.85
C TYR A 586 -19.39 5.59 -10.27
N THR A 587 -20.37 5.21 -11.07
CA THR A 587 -20.46 5.60 -12.47
C THR A 587 -21.37 6.80 -12.72
N SER A 588 -22.09 7.27 -11.70
CA SER A 588 -22.94 8.44 -11.81
C SER A 588 -22.16 9.74 -11.55
N GLN A 589 -22.65 10.83 -12.10
CA GLN A 589 -22.03 12.15 -11.90
C GLN A 589 -22.04 12.54 -10.41
N GLU A 590 -23.16 12.29 -9.70
CA GLU A 590 -23.29 12.53 -8.27
C GLU A 590 -22.30 11.64 -7.47
N GLY A 591 -22.08 10.41 -7.94
CA GLY A 591 -21.09 9.52 -7.35
C GLY A 591 -19.67 10.05 -7.51
N LEU A 592 -19.30 10.54 -8.69
CA LEU A 592 -18.00 11.16 -8.93
C LEU A 592 -17.81 12.43 -8.09
N MET A 593 -18.86 13.23 -7.90
CA MET A 593 -18.83 14.39 -7.00
C MET A 593 -18.59 13.99 -5.55
N GLU A 594 -19.21 12.93 -5.06
CA GLU A 594 -18.98 12.41 -3.70
C GLU A 594 -17.54 11.84 -3.55
N ILE A 595 -17.05 11.11 -4.55
CA ILE A 595 -15.68 10.60 -4.59
C ILE A 595 -14.68 11.76 -4.54
N HIS A 596 -14.93 12.84 -5.30
CA HIS A 596 -14.12 14.05 -5.26
C HIS A 596 -14.11 14.67 -3.85
N ARG A 597 -15.30 14.82 -3.23
CA ARG A 597 -15.43 15.34 -1.87
C ARG A 597 -14.64 14.52 -0.84
N VAL A 598 -14.71 13.19 -0.96
CA VAL A 598 -13.95 12.28 -0.09
C VAL A 598 -12.45 12.45 -0.30
N GLY A 599 -11.98 12.54 -1.54
CA GLY A 599 -10.58 12.77 -1.87
C GLY A 599 -10.08 14.14 -1.36
N GLU A 600 -10.86 15.19 -1.57
CA GLU A 600 -10.55 16.54 -1.08
C GLU A 600 -10.43 16.57 0.44
N ARG A 601 -11.41 16.00 1.16
CA ARG A 601 -11.41 15.89 2.61
C ARG A 601 -10.16 15.18 3.12
N HIS A 602 -9.80 14.08 2.47
CA HIS A 602 -8.64 13.28 2.83
C HIS A 602 -7.34 14.08 2.70
N ALA A 603 -7.14 14.73 1.55
CA ALA A 603 -5.96 15.54 1.30
C ALA A 603 -5.86 16.73 2.27
N TYR A 604 -6.95 17.45 2.46
CA TYR A 604 -7.00 18.60 3.34
C TYR A 604 -6.58 18.26 4.76
N HIS A 605 -7.22 17.25 5.37
CA HIS A 605 -6.94 16.94 6.78
C HIS A 605 -5.54 16.33 6.97
N LEU A 606 -5.01 15.57 6.02
CA LEU A 606 -3.64 15.05 6.11
C LEU A 606 -2.59 16.14 5.99
N ILE A 607 -2.77 17.09 5.08
CA ILE A 607 -1.85 18.24 4.96
C ILE A 607 -1.90 19.09 6.25
N ARG A 608 -3.09 19.37 6.77
CA ARG A 608 -3.27 20.10 8.04
C ARG A 608 -2.62 19.36 9.22
N ALA A 609 -2.77 18.04 9.29
CA ALA A 609 -2.14 17.21 10.30
C ALA A 609 -0.60 17.20 10.18
N SER A 610 -0.07 17.17 8.95
CA SER A 610 1.38 17.26 8.72
C SER A 610 1.95 18.62 9.14
N ILE A 611 1.24 19.72 8.84
CA ILE A 611 1.60 21.06 9.32
C ILE A 611 1.65 21.09 10.85
N ARG A 612 0.59 20.60 11.51
CA ARG A 612 0.50 20.56 12.98
C ARG A 612 1.63 19.74 13.59
N LEU A 613 1.93 18.54 13.06
CA LEU A 613 3.05 17.74 13.52
C LEU A 613 4.40 18.41 13.26
N GLY A 614 4.52 19.16 12.16
CA GLY A 614 5.70 19.99 11.88
C GLY A 614 5.89 21.10 12.93
N GLN A 615 4.81 21.72 13.41
CA GLN A 615 4.85 22.70 14.51
C GLN A 615 5.25 22.07 15.84
N GLU A 616 4.72 20.88 16.15
CA GLU A 616 4.94 20.20 17.42
C GLU A 616 6.30 19.50 17.50
N ARG A 617 6.82 18.93 16.39
CA ARG A 617 7.97 18.02 16.36
C ARG A 617 9.07 18.42 15.38
N GLY A 618 8.91 19.55 14.68
CA GLY A 618 9.80 19.97 13.58
C GLY A 618 9.45 19.32 12.24
N ASN A 619 9.82 20.01 11.16
CA ASN A 619 9.64 19.52 9.80
C ASN A 619 10.61 18.37 9.50
N ALA A 620 10.33 17.59 8.44
CA ALA A 620 11.31 16.65 7.90
C ALA A 620 12.59 17.39 7.50
N GLU A 621 13.76 16.79 7.76
CA GLU A 621 15.05 17.38 7.42
C GLU A 621 15.16 17.70 5.92
N TRP A 622 14.69 16.78 5.08
CA TRP A 622 14.69 16.92 3.62
C TRP A 622 13.40 17.53 3.05
N ILE A 623 12.60 18.21 3.87
CA ILE A 623 11.37 18.88 3.38
C ILE A 623 11.66 19.91 2.29
N HIS A 624 12.87 20.51 2.29
CA HIS A 624 13.34 21.43 1.25
C HIS A 624 13.55 20.79 -0.12
N LYS A 625 13.64 19.45 -0.18
CA LYS A 625 13.63 18.66 -1.43
C LYS A 625 12.21 18.44 -1.98
N THR A 626 11.23 19.10 -1.41
CA THR A 626 9.83 19.10 -1.86
C THR A 626 9.35 20.52 -2.12
N ASP A 627 8.21 20.66 -2.77
CA ASP A 627 7.55 21.94 -3.00
C ASP A 627 6.55 22.32 -1.86
N TRP A 628 6.44 21.52 -0.79
CA TRP A 628 5.65 21.88 0.41
C TRP A 628 6.06 23.23 1.00
N PRO A 629 7.36 23.56 1.16
CA PRO A 629 7.78 24.87 1.68
C PRO A 629 7.43 26.06 0.77
N ARG A 630 7.05 25.78 -0.49
CA ARG A 630 6.59 26.77 -1.47
C ARG A 630 5.08 26.88 -1.53
N GLY A 631 4.38 26.16 -0.66
CA GLY A 631 2.93 26.14 -0.60
C GLY A 631 2.28 25.24 -1.64
N TRP A 632 2.98 24.23 -2.14
CA TRP A 632 2.39 23.25 -3.07
C TRP A 632 1.16 22.58 -2.42
N THR A 633 0.10 22.49 -3.19
CA THR A 633 -1.08 21.69 -2.89
C THR A 633 -1.42 20.84 -4.12
N PRO A 634 -2.20 19.79 -4.01
CA PRO A 634 -2.60 18.98 -5.17
C PRO A 634 -3.17 19.79 -6.33
N LEU A 635 -3.79 20.94 -6.05
CA LEU A 635 -4.39 21.82 -7.07
C LEU A 635 -3.38 22.52 -7.97
N HIS A 636 -2.08 22.50 -7.66
CA HIS A 636 -1.05 23.14 -8.49
C HIS A 636 -0.65 22.31 -9.71
N THR A 637 -0.79 20.98 -9.63
CA THR A 637 -0.20 20.11 -10.66
C THR A 637 -1.12 18.96 -11.10
N TYR A 638 -2.38 18.91 -10.64
CA TYR A 638 -3.30 17.86 -11.10
C TYR A 638 -3.68 18.05 -12.57
N ASN A 639 -4.10 16.97 -13.21
CA ASN A 639 -4.57 16.98 -14.57
C ASN A 639 -5.98 17.57 -14.65
N GLN A 640 -6.12 18.77 -15.24
CA GLN A 640 -7.38 19.54 -15.27
C GLN A 640 -8.48 18.88 -16.13
N ASN A 641 -8.17 17.92 -16.98
CA ASN A 641 -9.17 17.18 -17.75
C ASN A 641 -10.17 16.45 -16.84
N VAL A 642 -9.76 16.11 -15.62
CA VAL A 642 -10.64 15.52 -14.59
C VAL A 642 -11.87 16.39 -14.33
N ASP A 643 -11.74 17.72 -14.39
CA ASP A 643 -12.83 18.65 -14.09
C ASP A 643 -13.95 18.63 -15.15
N THR A 644 -13.73 17.98 -16.28
CA THR A 644 -14.76 17.75 -17.30
C THR A 644 -15.74 16.65 -16.94
N LEU A 645 -15.44 15.82 -15.94
CA LEU A 645 -16.27 14.67 -15.54
C LEU A 645 -17.55 15.07 -14.79
N ALA A 646 -17.46 16.11 -13.95
CA ALA A 646 -18.56 16.59 -13.13
C ALA A 646 -18.31 18.04 -12.67
N PRO A 647 -19.36 18.79 -12.27
CA PRO A 647 -19.23 20.13 -11.70
C PRO A 647 -18.72 20.02 -10.25
N PHE A 648 -17.44 19.77 -10.06
CA PHE A 648 -16.84 19.60 -8.75
C PHE A 648 -16.87 20.90 -7.92
N VAL A 649 -17.18 20.74 -6.64
CA VAL A 649 -17.22 21.83 -5.68
C VAL A 649 -16.11 21.64 -4.66
N TYR A 650 -15.34 22.68 -4.39
CA TYR A 650 -14.32 22.70 -3.35
C TYR A 650 -14.91 23.13 -2.01
N HIS A 651 -14.57 22.42 -0.94
CA HIS A 651 -15.15 22.62 0.38
C HIS A 651 -14.19 23.31 1.35
N TYR A 652 -12.90 23.43 1.00
CA TYR A 652 -11.86 23.97 1.86
C TYR A 652 -11.12 25.14 1.20
N ASP A 653 -10.55 26.02 2.02
CA ASP A 653 -9.72 27.12 1.55
C ASP A 653 -8.29 26.66 1.29
N TRP A 654 -8.03 26.25 0.05
CA TRP A 654 -6.73 25.79 -0.41
C TRP A 654 -5.68 26.90 -0.50
N ASN A 655 -6.09 28.17 -0.65
CA ASN A 655 -5.17 29.31 -0.59
C ASN A 655 -4.62 29.46 0.84
N GLN A 656 -5.47 29.33 1.86
CA GLN A 656 -5.02 29.35 3.24
C GLN A 656 -4.09 28.18 3.57
N VAL A 657 -4.38 26.96 3.05
CA VAL A 657 -3.48 25.80 3.20
C VAL A 657 -2.10 26.08 2.61
N SER A 658 -2.04 26.68 1.42
CA SER A 658 -0.79 27.07 0.77
C SER A 658 0.00 28.09 1.62
N LEU A 659 -0.67 29.11 2.13
CA LEU A 659 -0.05 30.12 3.00
C LEU A 659 0.48 29.52 4.30
N ASP A 660 -0.26 28.60 4.91
CA ASP A 660 0.16 27.92 6.14
C ASP A 660 1.38 27.03 5.91
N LEU A 661 1.46 26.33 4.77
CA LEU A 661 2.64 25.55 4.37
C LEU A 661 3.87 26.44 4.19
N ILE A 662 3.72 27.61 3.55
CA ILE A 662 4.81 28.58 3.40
C ILE A 662 5.25 29.09 4.77
N ALA A 663 4.30 29.49 5.61
CA ALA A 663 4.59 30.04 6.94
C ALA A 663 5.31 29.02 7.84
N GLN A 664 4.92 27.73 7.76
CA GLN A 664 5.55 26.64 8.49
C GLN A 664 6.89 26.22 7.88
N GLY A 665 7.14 26.53 6.59
CA GLY A 665 8.28 26.00 5.83
C GLY A 665 8.08 24.53 5.45
N GLY A 666 6.84 24.12 5.16
CA GLY A 666 6.42 22.78 4.81
C GLY A 666 5.64 22.04 5.90
N GLY A 667 5.99 20.79 6.16
CA GLY A 667 5.34 19.94 7.18
C GLY A 667 6.26 18.83 7.69
N ARG A 668 5.70 17.94 8.50
CA ARG A 668 6.45 16.83 9.10
C ARG A 668 6.90 15.78 8.09
N PHE A 669 6.21 15.63 6.95
CA PHE A 669 6.39 14.54 5.99
C PHE A 669 6.64 15.06 4.58
N SER A 670 7.47 14.32 3.81
CA SER A 670 7.75 14.63 2.41
C SER A 670 6.67 14.12 1.45
N SER A 671 5.96 13.06 1.79
CA SER A 671 4.78 12.53 1.10
C SER A 671 3.70 12.16 2.10
N LEU A 672 2.43 12.12 1.69
CA LEU A 672 1.29 11.94 2.60
C LEU A 672 0.29 10.89 2.15
N ILE A 673 -0.05 10.80 0.86
CA ILE A 673 -1.23 10.11 0.37
C ILE A 673 -0.85 9.07 -0.66
N ALA A 674 -1.17 7.81 -0.36
CA ALA A 674 -1.10 6.69 -1.28
C ALA A 674 -2.25 5.73 -1.02
N HIS A 675 -2.85 5.21 -2.08
CA HIS A 675 -3.99 4.30 -1.92
C HIS A 675 -3.57 2.86 -2.19
N MET A 676 -3.18 2.20 -1.08
CA MET A 676 -2.77 0.79 -1.09
C MET A 676 -3.96 -0.17 -1.13
N PRO A 677 -3.76 -1.42 -1.59
CA PRO A 677 -4.76 -2.47 -1.41
C PRO A 677 -4.76 -2.94 0.06
N GLY A 678 -5.84 -2.66 0.78
CA GLY A 678 -5.96 -2.91 2.22
C GLY A 678 -6.64 -4.24 2.59
N GLU A 679 -6.37 -5.33 1.90
CA GLU A 679 -7.14 -6.58 2.02
C GLU A 679 -7.20 -7.21 3.41
N SER A 680 -6.07 -7.33 4.10
CA SER A 680 -6.05 -7.93 5.45
C SER A 680 -6.58 -6.98 6.51
N SER A 681 -6.21 -5.70 6.42
CA SER A 681 -6.62 -4.69 7.38
C SER A 681 -8.10 -4.31 7.22
N SER A 682 -8.64 -4.27 5.99
CA SER A 682 -10.07 -4.05 5.76
C SER A 682 -10.93 -5.15 6.38
N LYS A 683 -10.52 -6.42 6.28
CA LYS A 683 -11.21 -7.52 6.95
C LYS A 683 -11.25 -7.33 8.47
N TYR A 684 -10.16 -6.88 9.07
CA TYR A 684 -10.08 -6.64 10.52
C TYR A 684 -10.97 -5.50 10.99
N SER A 685 -11.28 -4.56 10.11
CA SER A 685 -12.11 -3.38 10.39
C SER A 685 -13.54 -3.48 9.79
N ALA A 686 -13.97 -4.65 9.30
CA ALA A 686 -15.23 -4.83 8.56
C ALA A 686 -15.45 -3.81 7.43
N ALA A 687 -14.38 -3.37 6.82
CA ALA A 687 -14.40 -2.40 5.73
C ALA A 687 -14.33 -3.08 4.37
N THR A 688 -14.74 -2.38 3.32
CA THR A 688 -14.45 -2.75 1.95
C THR A 688 -13.01 -2.34 1.59
N ASN A 689 -12.42 -3.01 0.58
CA ASN A 689 -11.03 -2.82 0.27
C ASN A 689 -10.77 -1.47 -0.43
N SER A 690 -10.03 -0.58 0.22
CA SER A 690 -9.54 0.68 -0.34
C SER A 690 -10.62 1.48 -1.09
N LEU A 691 -10.32 1.88 -2.33
CA LEU A 691 -11.18 2.67 -3.24
C LEU A 691 -12.08 1.80 -4.11
N MET A 692 -11.82 0.51 -4.18
CA MET A 692 -12.35 -0.35 -5.23
C MET A 692 -13.83 -0.67 -5.03
N PRO A 693 -14.65 -0.67 -6.10
CA PRO A 693 -15.97 -1.27 -6.08
C PRO A 693 -15.88 -2.77 -5.78
N LEU A 694 -16.98 -3.35 -5.35
CA LEU A 694 -16.99 -4.77 -4.98
C LEU A 694 -16.89 -5.68 -6.20
N ARG A 695 -16.13 -6.78 -6.09
CA ARG A 695 -16.20 -7.87 -7.07
C ARG A 695 -17.50 -8.64 -6.95
N TYR A 696 -17.86 -9.00 -5.71
CA TYR A 696 -19.06 -9.75 -5.35
C TYR A 696 -19.51 -9.30 -3.96
N LEU A 697 -20.80 -9.47 -3.66
CA LEU A 697 -21.37 -9.19 -2.34
C LEU A 697 -20.89 -10.17 -1.27
N SER A 698 -20.57 -11.40 -1.69
CA SER A 698 -20.01 -12.44 -0.84
C SER A 698 -18.92 -13.20 -1.57
N ILE A 699 -17.86 -13.56 -0.87
CA ILE A 699 -16.69 -14.25 -1.45
C ILE A 699 -16.15 -15.26 -0.44
N LEU A 700 -15.92 -16.48 -0.88
CA LEU A 700 -15.08 -17.42 -0.15
C LEU A 700 -13.60 -17.08 -0.42
N LYS A 701 -12.93 -16.55 0.59
CA LYS A 701 -11.50 -16.23 0.51
C LYS A 701 -10.67 -17.31 1.18
N THR A 702 -9.61 -17.72 0.51
CA THR A 702 -8.65 -18.71 1.04
C THR A 702 -7.29 -18.04 1.18
N ASP A 703 -6.71 -18.06 2.37
CA ASP A 703 -5.37 -17.54 2.68
C ASP A 703 -4.55 -18.71 3.29
N GLY A 704 -3.74 -19.37 2.48
CA GLY A 704 -3.06 -20.61 2.86
C GLY A 704 -4.06 -21.70 3.26
N ASP A 705 -3.92 -22.24 4.47
CA ASP A 705 -4.81 -23.28 5.01
C ASP A 705 -6.12 -22.70 5.59
N ASN A 706 -6.29 -21.37 5.63
CA ASN A 706 -7.45 -20.73 6.19
C ASN A 706 -8.42 -20.26 5.12
N SER A 707 -9.64 -20.77 5.14
CA SER A 707 -10.73 -20.23 4.34
C SER A 707 -11.71 -19.46 5.22
N MET A 708 -12.23 -18.35 4.69
CA MET A 708 -13.27 -17.56 5.34
C MET A 708 -14.28 -17.03 4.32
N ILE A 709 -15.53 -17.02 4.71
CA ILE A 709 -16.58 -16.35 3.95
C ILE A 709 -16.55 -14.88 4.35
N TRP A 710 -16.32 -13.99 3.37
CA TRP A 710 -16.45 -12.56 3.52
C TRP A 710 -17.77 -12.13 2.91
N VAL A 711 -18.51 -11.28 3.59
CA VAL A 711 -19.75 -10.68 3.11
C VAL A 711 -19.60 -9.16 3.23
N ALA A 712 -20.07 -8.43 2.23
CA ALA A 712 -20.01 -6.96 2.24
C ALA A 712 -20.75 -6.41 3.48
N PRO A 713 -20.20 -5.38 4.14
CA PRO A 713 -20.87 -4.77 5.29
C PRO A 713 -22.28 -4.33 4.97
N GLU A 714 -23.23 -4.57 5.87
CA GLU A 714 -24.65 -4.20 5.70
C GLU A 714 -25.32 -4.69 4.40
N ALA A 715 -24.79 -5.75 3.75
CA ALA A 715 -25.32 -6.27 2.49
C ALA A 715 -26.81 -6.63 2.55
N ASP A 716 -27.34 -7.03 3.73
CA ASP A 716 -28.75 -7.37 3.91
C ASP A 716 -29.69 -6.18 3.59
N THR A 717 -29.18 -4.94 3.68
CA THR A 717 -29.95 -3.71 3.44
C THR A 717 -29.40 -2.87 2.29
N LEU A 718 -28.11 -3.01 1.95
CA LEU A 718 -27.42 -2.15 0.97
C LEU A 718 -27.06 -2.86 -0.33
N LYS A 719 -27.39 -4.14 -0.51
CA LYS A 719 -26.95 -4.93 -1.68
C LYS A 719 -27.25 -4.28 -3.03
N GLU A 720 -28.36 -3.56 -3.14
CA GLU A 720 -28.81 -2.91 -4.39
C GLU A 720 -28.02 -1.62 -4.68
N TRP A 721 -27.32 -1.09 -3.68
CA TRP A 721 -26.56 0.15 -3.76
C TRP A 721 -25.06 -0.07 -3.92
N TYR A 722 -24.58 -1.30 -3.73
CA TYR A 722 -23.19 -1.63 -4.01
C TYR A 722 -22.93 -1.69 -5.51
N THR A 723 -21.97 -0.90 -5.96
CA THR A 723 -21.47 -1.00 -7.33
C THR A 723 -20.59 -2.25 -7.45
N ILE A 724 -20.90 -3.10 -8.42
CA ILE A 724 -20.13 -4.33 -8.71
C ILE A 724 -19.13 -4.01 -9.82
N ALA A 725 -17.84 -4.31 -9.56
CA ALA A 725 -16.72 -3.99 -10.44
C ALA A 725 -16.89 -4.59 -11.85
N TRP A 726 -17.43 -5.80 -11.96
CA TRP A 726 -17.67 -6.48 -13.24
C TRP A 726 -18.70 -5.78 -14.14
N ASN A 727 -19.51 -4.87 -13.58
CA ASN A 727 -20.52 -4.10 -14.30
C ASN A 727 -20.00 -2.72 -14.74
N MET A 728 -18.77 -2.36 -14.39
CA MET A 728 -18.14 -1.10 -14.78
C MET A 728 -17.32 -1.27 -16.05
N THR A 729 -17.23 -0.21 -16.83
CA THR A 729 -16.31 -0.15 -17.98
C THR A 729 -14.90 0.30 -17.52
N ARG A 730 -13.87 0.04 -18.33
CA ARG A 730 -12.51 0.52 -18.07
C ARG A 730 -12.42 2.04 -18.04
N LYS A 731 -13.30 2.74 -18.78
CA LYS A 731 -13.44 4.18 -18.72
C LYS A 731 -13.97 4.64 -17.35
N ASP A 732 -14.92 3.93 -16.76
CA ASP A 732 -15.45 4.23 -15.44
C ASP A 732 -14.37 4.07 -14.36
N PHE A 733 -13.51 3.03 -14.46
CA PHE A 733 -12.36 2.88 -13.57
C PHE A 733 -11.37 4.04 -13.73
N THR A 734 -11.09 4.46 -14.96
CA THR A 734 -10.22 5.61 -15.20
C THR A 734 -10.82 6.88 -14.58
N ASN A 735 -12.12 7.13 -14.73
CA ASN A 735 -12.79 8.27 -14.12
C ASN A 735 -12.69 8.26 -12.59
N LEU A 736 -13.00 7.10 -11.96
CA LEU A 736 -12.86 6.90 -10.52
C LEU A 736 -11.44 7.27 -10.03
N TYR A 737 -10.44 6.63 -10.64
CA TYR A 737 -9.07 6.81 -10.17
C TYR A 737 -8.51 8.20 -10.50
N ALA A 738 -8.90 8.81 -11.62
CA ALA A 738 -8.50 10.17 -11.96
C ALA A 738 -9.03 11.20 -10.96
N VAL A 739 -10.30 11.06 -10.53
CA VAL A 739 -10.88 11.94 -9.51
C VAL A 739 -10.14 11.85 -8.18
N ILE A 740 -9.75 10.64 -7.76
CA ILE A 740 -8.95 10.45 -6.54
C ILE A 740 -7.50 10.89 -6.75
N GLN A 741 -6.90 10.62 -7.93
CA GLN A 741 -5.52 11.00 -8.24
C GLN A 741 -5.32 12.52 -8.18
N LYS A 742 -6.33 13.32 -8.51
CA LYS A 742 -6.32 14.78 -8.32
C LYS A 742 -5.87 15.19 -6.91
N TRP A 743 -6.20 14.40 -5.89
CA TRP A 743 -5.94 14.68 -4.48
C TRP A 743 -4.76 13.88 -3.89
N THR A 744 -4.11 13.05 -4.70
CA THR A 744 -3.11 12.08 -4.25
C THR A 744 -1.73 12.49 -4.72
N ASP A 745 -0.84 12.82 -3.81
CA ASP A 745 0.54 13.23 -4.10
C ASP A 745 1.42 12.08 -4.63
N MET A 746 1.16 10.85 -4.21
CA MET A 746 1.78 9.64 -4.78
C MET A 746 0.89 8.99 -5.84
N SER A 747 0.65 7.69 -5.78
CA SER A 747 -0.11 6.95 -6.77
C SER A 747 -1.20 6.08 -6.11
N ILE A 748 -1.86 5.27 -6.91
CA ILE A 748 -2.97 4.40 -6.53
C ILE A 748 -2.68 3.00 -7.05
N SER A 749 -2.90 1.96 -6.25
CA SER A 749 -2.98 0.57 -6.73
C SER A 749 -4.30 0.38 -7.50
N ALA A 750 -4.31 0.83 -8.75
CA ALA A 750 -5.53 1.00 -9.54
C ALA A 750 -5.84 -0.23 -10.39
N ASP A 751 -6.78 -1.05 -9.94
CA ASP A 751 -7.22 -2.27 -10.62
C ASP A 751 -8.24 -1.98 -11.73
N ASP A 752 -8.11 -2.68 -12.85
CA ASP A 752 -9.13 -2.75 -13.89
C ASP A 752 -9.82 -4.11 -13.90
N TYR A 753 -11.09 -4.12 -14.35
CA TYR A 753 -11.92 -5.33 -14.45
C TYR A 753 -12.52 -5.41 -15.84
N GLN A 754 -12.56 -6.62 -16.41
CA GLN A 754 -13.14 -6.88 -17.71
C GLN A 754 -13.92 -8.17 -17.72
N THR A 755 -15.18 -8.12 -18.09
CA THR A 755 -16.00 -9.29 -18.40
C THR A 755 -15.96 -9.56 -19.90
N PHE A 756 -15.59 -10.77 -20.32
CA PHE A 756 -15.64 -11.22 -21.71
C PHE A 756 -16.89 -12.06 -21.93
N LYS A 757 -17.59 -11.82 -23.05
CA LYS A 757 -18.76 -12.61 -23.48
C LYS A 757 -18.34 -13.55 -24.60
N GLY A 758 -18.44 -14.85 -24.34
CA GLY A 758 -18.02 -15.87 -25.32
C GLY A 758 -16.57 -15.67 -25.79
N ASP A 759 -16.38 -15.65 -27.11
CA ASP A 759 -15.09 -15.42 -27.77
C ASP A 759 -14.77 -13.93 -28.02
N GLU A 760 -15.38 -13.04 -27.28
CA GLU A 760 -15.13 -11.61 -27.39
C GLU A 760 -13.64 -11.29 -27.23
N LYS A 761 -13.13 -10.46 -28.15
CA LYS A 761 -11.75 -9.96 -28.14
C LYS A 761 -11.77 -8.43 -28.06
N ILE A 762 -10.84 -7.90 -27.31
CA ILE A 762 -10.62 -6.45 -27.29
C ILE A 762 -9.79 -6.06 -28.51
N SER A 763 -10.25 -5.09 -29.28
CA SER A 763 -9.50 -4.59 -30.43
C SER A 763 -8.23 -3.85 -29.98
N SER A 764 -7.18 -3.89 -30.80
CA SER A 764 -5.96 -3.12 -30.56
C SER A 764 -6.25 -1.62 -30.46
N SER A 765 -7.19 -1.12 -31.24
CA SER A 765 -7.59 0.28 -31.21
C SER A 765 -8.23 0.65 -29.85
N ALA A 766 -9.10 -0.20 -29.30
CA ALA A 766 -9.69 0.02 -27.99
C ALA A 766 -8.63 0.04 -26.87
N LEU A 767 -7.63 -0.85 -26.92
CA LEU A 767 -6.54 -0.86 -25.94
C LEU A 767 -5.71 0.43 -25.99
N ILE A 768 -5.43 0.94 -27.18
CA ILE A 768 -4.73 2.22 -27.36
C ILE A 768 -5.57 3.38 -26.83
N GLU A 769 -6.85 3.45 -27.25
CA GLU A 769 -7.76 4.52 -26.84
C GLU A 769 -7.91 4.58 -25.30
N GLU A 770 -8.05 3.43 -24.66
CA GLU A 770 -8.18 3.35 -23.21
C GLU A 770 -6.90 3.76 -22.49
N THR A 771 -5.72 3.35 -23.00
CA THR A 771 -4.44 3.73 -22.40
C THR A 771 -4.19 5.22 -22.56
N ASN A 772 -4.53 5.79 -23.72
CA ASN A 772 -4.48 7.24 -23.92
C ASN A 772 -5.47 7.98 -23.01
N TYR A 773 -6.67 7.42 -22.81
CA TYR A 773 -7.66 8.01 -21.90
C TYR A 773 -7.16 8.02 -20.45
N MET A 774 -6.44 6.98 -20.01
CA MET A 774 -5.80 6.98 -18.68
C MET A 774 -4.84 8.17 -18.52
N ALA A 775 -3.97 8.37 -19.50
CA ALA A 775 -3.01 9.48 -19.51
C ALA A 775 -3.71 10.84 -19.63
N PHE A 776 -4.68 10.96 -20.54
CA PHE A 776 -5.48 12.17 -20.73
C PHE A 776 -6.16 12.62 -19.43
N MET A 777 -6.60 11.68 -18.61
CA MET A 777 -7.24 11.95 -17.32
C MET A 777 -6.27 12.04 -16.14
N GLY A 778 -4.96 11.90 -16.35
CA GLY A 778 -3.93 12.00 -15.30
C GLY A 778 -3.88 10.80 -14.35
N ARG A 779 -4.33 9.63 -14.78
CA ARG A 779 -4.17 8.38 -14.01
C ARG A 779 -2.72 7.92 -14.10
N LYS A 780 -2.02 7.78 -12.96
CA LYS A 780 -0.58 7.46 -12.92
C LYS A 780 -0.27 5.99 -13.17
N SER A 781 -1.15 5.09 -12.77
CA SER A 781 -0.85 3.64 -12.73
C SER A 781 -2.00 2.77 -13.24
N LEU A 782 -1.64 1.60 -13.75
CA LEU A 782 -2.52 0.46 -13.90
C LEU A 782 -1.88 -0.72 -13.17
N TYR A 783 -2.56 -1.25 -12.17
CA TYR A 783 -2.08 -2.36 -11.35
C TYR A 783 -2.63 -3.69 -11.87
N TYR A 784 -3.51 -4.38 -11.15
CA TYR A 784 -4.08 -5.63 -11.65
C TYR A 784 -5.03 -5.40 -12.82
N THR A 785 -4.97 -6.31 -13.79
CA THR A 785 -6.00 -6.46 -14.82
C THR A 785 -6.77 -7.74 -14.54
N ASN A 786 -7.96 -7.60 -13.98
CA ASN A 786 -8.83 -8.72 -13.64
C ASN A 786 -9.76 -9.05 -14.81
N SER A 787 -9.91 -10.34 -15.14
CA SER A 787 -10.78 -10.79 -16.23
C SER A 787 -11.64 -11.97 -15.81
N GLU A 788 -12.90 -11.99 -16.27
CA GLU A 788 -13.77 -13.16 -16.18
C GLU A 788 -14.51 -13.40 -17.50
N THR A 789 -15.01 -14.64 -17.71
CA THR A 789 -15.84 -14.97 -18.84
C THR A 789 -17.27 -15.20 -18.40
N SER A 790 -18.25 -14.60 -19.10
CA SER A 790 -19.68 -14.66 -18.76
C SER A 790 -20.33 -16.03 -18.91
N ASP A 791 -19.68 -16.96 -19.66
CA ASP A 791 -20.22 -18.29 -19.94
C ASP A 791 -20.11 -19.28 -18.79
N LYS A 792 -19.62 -18.85 -17.66
CA LYS A 792 -19.68 -19.69 -16.46
C LYS A 792 -20.99 -19.43 -15.75
N GLU A 793 -21.88 -20.40 -15.77
CA GLU A 793 -22.82 -20.71 -14.69
C GLU A 793 -22.11 -20.75 -13.31
N ALA A 794 -21.18 -19.90 -13.16
CA ALA A 794 -20.11 -19.97 -12.20
C ALA A 794 -20.50 -19.41 -10.83
N LEU A 795 -21.67 -18.79 -10.70
CA LEU A 795 -22.14 -18.32 -9.39
C LEU A 795 -22.43 -19.50 -8.44
N ALA A 796 -22.83 -20.65 -8.98
CA ALA A 796 -22.98 -21.88 -8.19
C ALA A 796 -21.65 -22.59 -7.96
N THR A 797 -20.66 -22.39 -8.80
CA THR A 797 -19.39 -23.14 -8.80
C THR A 797 -18.28 -22.47 -8.01
N VAL A 798 -18.38 -21.16 -7.69
CA VAL A 798 -17.42 -20.47 -6.83
C VAL A 798 -17.42 -21.07 -5.41
N MET A 799 -18.54 -21.60 -4.94
CA MET A 799 -18.63 -22.30 -3.66
C MET A 799 -18.04 -23.72 -3.67
N THR A 800 -17.76 -24.32 -4.82
CA THR A 800 -17.33 -25.72 -4.94
C THR A 800 -15.97 -25.91 -5.56
N ARG A 801 -15.28 -24.87 -6.02
CA ARG A 801 -13.92 -25.02 -6.50
C ARG A 801 -12.98 -25.30 -5.34
N LYS A 802 -12.69 -26.58 -5.11
CA LYS A 802 -11.38 -27.00 -4.62
C LYS A 802 -10.35 -26.33 -5.53
N VAL A 803 -9.56 -25.40 -4.98
CA VAL A 803 -8.38 -24.88 -5.66
C VAL A 803 -7.56 -26.09 -6.08
N ARG A 804 -7.59 -26.43 -7.37
CA ARG A 804 -6.53 -27.26 -7.92
C ARG A 804 -5.28 -26.43 -7.73
N ARG A 805 -4.36 -26.92 -6.90
CA ARG A 805 -2.99 -26.45 -6.91
C ARG A 805 -2.50 -26.64 -8.33
N ASP A 806 -2.27 -25.56 -9.04
CA ASP A 806 -1.53 -25.61 -10.28
C ASP A 806 -0.09 -25.95 -9.91
N VAL A 807 0.21 -27.23 -9.96
CA VAL A 807 1.58 -27.73 -9.93
C VAL A 807 2.03 -27.69 -11.38
N ASP A 808 3.15 -27.04 -11.68
CA ASP A 808 3.74 -27.13 -13.01
C ASP A 808 4.24 -28.55 -13.29
N GLU A 809 4.58 -28.81 -14.53
CA GLU A 809 5.10 -30.12 -14.97
C GLU A 809 6.37 -30.56 -14.22
N ASP A 810 7.05 -29.63 -13.52
CA ASP A 810 8.26 -29.87 -12.74
C ASP A 810 7.97 -30.12 -11.25
N GLY A 811 6.69 -30.13 -10.81
CA GLY A 811 6.29 -30.42 -9.44
C GLY A 811 6.58 -29.28 -8.46
N LEU A 812 6.99 -28.10 -8.94
CA LEU A 812 7.15 -26.90 -8.15
C LEU A 812 5.78 -26.26 -7.89
N ASP A 813 5.47 -25.99 -6.62
CA ASP A 813 4.29 -25.24 -6.22
C ASP A 813 4.42 -23.81 -6.78
N LEU A 814 3.81 -23.56 -7.92
CA LEU A 814 3.76 -22.25 -8.57
C LEU A 814 2.77 -21.28 -7.89
N SER A 815 2.05 -21.74 -6.88
CA SER A 815 1.40 -20.85 -5.93
C SER A 815 2.47 -20.17 -5.05
N GLY A 816 3.37 -19.41 -5.67
CA GLY A 816 4.03 -18.31 -4.99
C GLY A 816 2.96 -17.48 -4.30
N PRO A 817 3.28 -16.65 -3.30
CA PRO A 817 2.29 -15.81 -2.66
C PRO A 817 1.59 -15.08 -3.77
N VAL A 818 0.45 -15.65 -4.13
CA VAL A 818 -0.48 -14.96 -4.96
C VAL A 818 -0.71 -13.71 -4.13
N CYS A 819 -0.15 -12.55 -4.55
CA CYS A 819 -0.90 -11.34 -4.31
C CYS A 819 -2.21 -11.62 -5.01
N THR A 820 -3.07 -12.36 -4.38
CA THR A 820 -4.44 -12.46 -4.83
C THR A 820 -4.90 -11.02 -4.90
N SER A 821 -5.96 -10.80 -5.59
CA SER A 821 -6.81 -9.62 -5.41
C SER A 821 -6.95 -9.17 -3.95
N ASP A 822 -6.37 -9.91 -3.07
CA ASP A 822 -6.30 -9.73 -1.64
C ASP A 822 -5.12 -8.86 -1.20
N GLY A 823 -4.49 -8.12 -2.13
CA GLY A 823 -3.39 -7.21 -1.82
C GLY A 823 -2.19 -7.93 -1.18
N CYS A 824 -1.01 -7.41 -1.37
CA CYS A 824 0.10 -7.75 -0.52
C CYS A 824 -0.24 -7.32 0.90
N SER A 825 -0.89 -8.19 1.69
CA SER A 825 -0.93 -7.99 3.11
C SER A 825 0.47 -8.33 3.61
N VAL A 826 1.32 -7.35 3.58
CA VAL A 826 2.58 -7.38 4.27
C VAL A 826 2.34 -7.42 5.76
#